data_4b10bc9a69658d371395102538de4805
#
_entry.id   4b10bc9a69658d371395102538de4805
#
_cell.length_a   1.000
_cell.length_b   1.000
_cell.length_c   1.000
_cell.angle_alpha   90.00
_cell.angle_beta   90.00
_cell.angle_gamma   90.00
#
_symmetry.space_group_name_H-M   'P 1'
#
loop_
_entity.id
_entity.type
_entity.pdbx_description
1 polymer ?
#
loop_
_entity_poly.entity_id
_entity_poly.type
_entity_poly.pdbx_seq_one_letter_code
_entity_poly.pdbx_strand_id
1 'polypeptide(L)'
;MKQKKQVAALLIFAFCIPVLLFICVMILCRITPFGDKTLLIWDADGQYSAFLAAARRIVTGQADPLYSLEKGAGSSLAGLSTYYMASPLNVLTILFAPGDVVSAFHGIVLVKIGLSGLTFMILLHRRNGAGWPGLLFSTAYALAGYTASYFWNIMWMDAVIALPLIALGIHGIVARRGGRLLYAMALGYALFSNYYTGFMLCLFAVLWFVYLYLDALLRGQRPQLVRTAGTFAASSLLAGGLAAVMLIPAFLSLRKGYQLFSLEEPLTGRLFPLIELMTKLFTGAASFELLRSDLPYIYIGLPMLALFGSYALNPAFSARRRVLAAGLVGVFLISFQMSGPYLLWHGLDLPQAMPARFSFLFSFVLIDLAYESFRTFSGPKKGLARRMGAMALVFFAVVCLMFDGELPVYLAYETVLLDTLFFLAACGLIVLLATKRRRVALICLCLMQAACLVLNGYFSIDRLEEVNQLGAQEEAAYVQKNAALVARIQEQDGGLYRMERNQARTENDPLYFGYHGVSHYSSDFDAEFLRFLGRMGLYHIHYRIQYASGTTPVLEGLMGIKYILRSDGASLEKLPDSYTQLWREGDTTAWQNPYALPLAVVAPLDEVDGVGVGEDPFENQNLLVEDLSGSKVQVFTPVEDVECYTEKNMMHVSFIQRANQRYYLKASGSWFSL
;
A
#
# COMPACT_ATOMS: atom_id res chain seq x y z
N MET A 1 17.89 -38.60 -6.06
CA MET A 1 16.49 -38.43 -6.47
C MET A 1 15.54 -38.15 -5.30
N LYS A 2 15.51 -38.96 -4.23
CA LYS A 2 14.65 -38.79 -3.03
C LYS A 2 14.83 -37.39 -2.37
N GLN A 3 16.07 -36.92 -2.15
CA GLN A 3 16.35 -35.66 -1.50
C GLN A 3 15.86 -34.44 -2.32
N LYS A 4 16.01 -34.48 -3.65
CA LYS A 4 15.47 -33.42 -4.54
C LYS A 4 13.93 -33.33 -4.46
N LYS A 5 13.24 -34.51 -4.45
CA LYS A 5 11.78 -34.55 -4.30
C LYS A 5 11.32 -34.02 -2.95
N GLN A 6 12.05 -34.31 -1.85
CA GLN A 6 11.73 -33.79 -0.52
C GLN A 6 11.87 -32.27 -0.46
N VAL A 7 12.91 -31.70 -1.07
CA VAL A 7 13.09 -30.24 -1.12
C VAL A 7 11.98 -29.58 -1.95
N ALA A 8 11.64 -30.16 -3.12
CA ALA A 8 10.55 -29.65 -3.94
C ALA A 8 9.21 -29.66 -3.19
N ALA A 9 8.88 -30.76 -2.53
CA ALA A 9 7.67 -30.84 -1.69
C ALA A 9 7.68 -29.79 -0.59
N LEU A 10 8.81 -29.61 0.11
CA LEU A 10 8.96 -28.61 1.18
C LEU A 10 8.69 -27.18 0.66
N LEU A 11 9.19 -26.84 -0.53
CA LEU A 11 8.98 -25.53 -1.14
C LEU A 11 7.51 -25.34 -1.59
N ILE A 12 6.88 -26.39 -2.13
CA ILE A 12 5.45 -26.35 -2.47
C ILE A 12 4.61 -26.09 -1.21
N PHE A 13 4.87 -26.83 -0.12
CA PHE A 13 4.14 -26.59 1.13
C PHE A 13 4.41 -25.22 1.74
N ALA A 14 5.61 -24.67 1.59
CA ALA A 14 5.93 -23.32 2.04
C ALA A 14 5.16 -22.23 1.28
N PHE A 15 4.77 -22.51 0.03
CA PHE A 15 3.86 -21.65 -0.73
C PHE A 15 2.40 -21.92 -0.34
N CYS A 16 1.97 -23.18 -0.32
CA CYS A 16 0.56 -23.52 -0.20
C CYS A 16 -0.01 -23.28 1.22
N ILE A 17 0.76 -23.56 2.30
CA ILE A 17 0.23 -23.44 3.66
C ILE A 17 -0.23 -22.02 4.00
N PRO A 18 0.59 -20.95 3.81
CA PRO A 18 0.11 -19.60 4.10
C PRO A 18 -1.06 -19.17 3.20
N VAL A 19 -1.12 -19.63 1.94
CA VAL A 19 -2.27 -19.41 1.05
C VAL A 19 -3.53 -20.06 1.61
N LEU A 20 -3.47 -21.33 2.01
CA LEU A 20 -4.62 -22.05 2.58
C LEU A 20 -5.10 -21.39 3.89
N LEU A 21 -4.20 -20.96 4.76
CA LEU A 21 -4.58 -20.26 5.99
C LEU A 21 -5.23 -18.89 5.69
N PHE A 22 -4.74 -18.17 4.67
CA PHE A 22 -5.39 -16.91 4.27
C PHE A 22 -6.75 -17.17 3.60
N ILE A 23 -6.91 -18.25 2.85
CA ILE A 23 -8.24 -18.68 2.34
C ILE A 23 -9.18 -19.00 3.52
N CYS A 24 -8.72 -19.62 4.61
CA CYS A 24 -9.53 -19.77 5.82
C CYS A 24 -9.98 -18.40 6.38
N VAL A 25 -9.10 -17.40 6.38
CA VAL A 25 -9.49 -16.03 6.76
C VAL A 25 -10.55 -15.47 5.81
N MET A 26 -10.38 -15.64 4.49
CA MET A 26 -11.38 -15.21 3.50
C MET A 26 -12.75 -15.86 3.73
N ILE A 27 -12.78 -17.16 4.07
CA ILE A 27 -14.02 -17.89 4.41
C ILE A 27 -14.67 -17.27 5.65
N LEU A 28 -13.91 -17.04 6.71
CA LEU A 28 -14.42 -16.47 7.97
C LEU A 28 -14.97 -15.05 7.76
N CYS A 29 -14.28 -14.24 6.96
CA CYS A 29 -14.69 -12.87 6.62
C CYS A 29 -15.74 -12.80 5.49
N ARG A 30 -16.19 -13.93 4.94
CA ARG A 30 -17.14 -13.97 3.81
C ARG A 30 -16.66 -13.21 2.57
N ILE A 31 -15.37 -13.26 2.28
CA ILE A 31 -14.78 -12.69 1.06
C ILE A 31 -15.10 -13.58 -0.14
N THR A 32 -15.46 -13.01 -1.27
CA THR A 32 -15.75 -13.75 -2.52
C THR A 32 -14.58 -14.68 -2.89
N PRO A 33 -14.81 -15.94 -3.30
CA PRO A 33 -16.09 -16.57 -3.68
C PRO A 33 -16.90 -17.14 -2.51
N PHE A 34 -16.52 -16.94 -1.25
CA PHE A 34 -17.15 -17.53 -0.07
C PHE A 34 -18.26 -16.66 0.53
N GLY A 35 -18.48 -15.48 -0.02
CA GLY A 35 -19.51 -14.50 0.33
C GLY A 35 -19.47 -13.35 -0.64
N ASP A 36 -20.07 -12.20 -0.27
CA ASP A 36 -20.19 -11.03 -1.15
C ASP A 36 -19.14 -9.93 -0.89
N LYS A 37 -18.35 -10.02 0.19
CA LYS A 37 -17.31 -9.05 0.49
C LYS A 37 -16.10 -9.21 -0.43
N THR A 38 -15.27 -8.17 -0.58
CA THR A 38 -14.05 -8.19 -1.38
C THR A 38 -12.81 -7.87 -0.53
N LEU A 39 -11.61 -8.07 -1.08
CA LEU A 39 -10.35 -7.60 -0.50
C LEU A 39 -10.00 -6.17 -0.94
N LEU A 40 -10.88 -5.50 -1.67
CA LEU A 40 -10.70 -4.10 -2.06
C LEU A 40 -11.03 -3.19 -0.89
N ILE A 41 -10.04 -2.97 -0.02
CA ILE A 41 -10.17 -2.16 1.19
C ILE A 41 -9.55 -0.80 0.90
N TRP A 42 -10.27 0.29 1.19
CA TRP A 42 -9.83 1.67 1.12
C TRP A 42 -9.16 2.04 -0.22
N ASP A 43 -7.83 2.32 -0.24
CA ASP A 43 -7.11 2.67 -1.48
C ASP A 43 -7.11 1.54 -2.52
N ALA A 44 -7.31 0.28 -2.11
CA ALA A 44 -7.45 -0.80 -3.07
C ALA A 44 -8.74 -0.66 -3.90
N ASP A 45 -9.80 -0.15 -3.31
CA ASP A 45 -11.02 0.20 -4.03
C ASP A 45 -10.86 1.50 -4.83
N GLY A 46 -10.43 2.58 -4.16
CA GLY A 46 -10.34 3.92 -4.74
C GLY A 46 -9.22 4.11 -5.77
N GLN A 47 -8.16 3.30 -5.74
CA GLN A 47 -6.98 3.47 -6.58
C GLN A 47 -6.51 2.18 -7.25
N TYR A 48 -6.17 1.14 -6.47
CA TYR A 48 -5.39 0.00 -6.98
C TYR A 48 -6.18 -0.87 -7.93
N SER A 49 -7.50 -0.96 -7.79
CA SER A 49 -8.38 -1.64 -8.74
C SER A 49 -8.28 -1.02 -10.14
N ALA A 50 -8.35 0.31 -10.23
CA ALA A 50 -8.22 1.05 -11.47
C ALA A 50 -6.81 0.93 -12.07
N PHE A 51 -5.77 1.01 -11.24
CA PHE A 51 -4.39 0.85 -11.68
C PHE A 51 -4.10 -0.58 -12.15
N LEU A 52 -4.72 -1.58 -11.56
CA LEU A 52 -4.58 -2.96 -11.99
C LEU A 52 -5.28 -3.19 -13.35
N ALA A 53 -6.44 -2.55 -13.59
CA ALA A 53 -7.10 -2.54 -14.90
C ALA A 53 -6.21 -1.87 -15.97
N ALA A 54 -5.61 -0.72 -15.65
CA ALA A 54 -4.65 -0.04 -16.52
C ALA A 54 -3.40 -0.89 -16.78
N ALA A 55 -2.82 -1.51 -15.74
CA ALA A 55 -1.66 -2.40 -15.86
C ALA A 55 -1.97 -3.58 -16.80
N ARG A 56 -3.19 -4.15 -16.74
CA ARG A 56 -3.62 -5.18 -17.70
C ARG A 56 -3.59 -4.68 -19.13
N ARG A 57 -4.14 -3.46 -19.42
CA ARG A 57 -4.12 -2.90 -20.76
C ARG A 57 -2.71 -2.64 -21.28
N ILE A 58 -1.78 -2.19 -20.41
CA ILE A 58 -0.37 -2.04 -20.77
C ILE A 58 0.25 -3.40 -21.14
N VAL A 59 0.06 -4.42 -20.31
CA VAL A 59 0.64 -5.76 -20.52
C VAL A 59 0.07 -6.40 -21.80
N THR A 60 -1.18 -6.12 -22.15
CA THR A 60 -1.83 -6.63 -23.38
C THR A 60 -1.60 -5.74 -24.60
N GLY A 61 -0.82 -4.65 -24.48
CA GLY A 61 -0.51 -3.74 -25.58
C GLY A 61 -1.65 -2.82 -26.01
N GLN A 62 -2.65 -2.63 -25.16
CA GLN A 62 -3.82 -1.78 -25.40
C GLN A 62 -3.65 -0.35 -24.85
N ALA A 63 -2.61 -0.08 -24.05
CA ALA A 63 -2.31 1.23 -23.50
C ALA A 63 -0.81 1.53 -23.55
N ASP A 64 -0.46 2.81 -23.71
CA ASP A 64 0.92 3.28 -23.67
C ASP A 64 1.45 3.24 -22.21
N PRO A 65 2.64 2.66 -21.95
CA PRO A 65 3.21 2.60 -20.60
C PRO A 65 3.83 3.91 -20.13
N LEU A 66 4.03 4.90 -20.99
CA LEU A 66 4.78 6.13 -20.67
C LEU A 66 3.86 7.31 -20.34
N TYR A 67 2.78 7.48 -21.12
CA TYR A 67 1.86 8.60 -21.03
C TYR A 67 0.42 8.14 -21.21
N SER A 68 -0.55 8.76 -20.52
CA SER A 68 -1.95 8.46 -20.72
C SER A 68 -2.82 9.69 -20.55
N LEU A 69 -3.79 9.84 -21.46
CA LEU A 69 -4.89 10.81 -21.35
C LEU A 69 -5.98 10.36 -20.36
N GLU A 70 -5.90 9.13 -19.87
CA GLU A 70 -6.80 8.59 -18.84
C GLU A 70 -6.43 9.08 -17.43
N LYS A 71 -5.29 9.75 -17.26
CA LYS A 71 -4.75 10.19 -15.97
C LYS A 71 -4.72 11.70 -15.89
N GLY A 72 -5.64 12.31 -15.12
CA GLY A 72 -5.58 13.72 -14.75
C GLY A 72 -5.43 14.66 -15.93
N ALA A 73 -6.32 14.59 -16.93
CA ALA A 73 -6.30 15.34 -18.18
C ALA A 73 -5.10 15.04 -19.12
N GLY A 74 -4.27 14.09 -18.78
CA GLY A 74 -3.09 13.68 -19.53
C GLY A 74 -1.79 13.92 -18.76
N SER A 75 -1.13 12.83 -18.36
CA SER A 75 0.11 12.91 -17.60
C SER A 75 0.96 11.63 -17.70
N SER A 76 2.14 11.65 -17.06
CA SER A 76 3.07 10.50 -17.06
C SER A 76 2.45 9.28 -16.41
N LEU A 77 2.28 8.21 -17.18
CA LEU A 77 1.89 6.91 -16.65
C LEU A 77 3.13 6.13 -16.15
N ALA A 78 4.30 6.44 -16.71
CA ALA A 78 5.56 5.90 -16.22
C ALA A 78 5.83 6.30 -14.77
N GLY A 79 5.60 7.58 -14.38
CA GLY A 79 5.70 8.05 -13.00
C GLY A 79 4.80 7.25 -12.07
N LEU A 80 3.50 7.17 -12.39
CA LEU A 80 2.52 6.39 -11.63
C LEU A 80 2.93 4.91 -11.49
N SER A 81 3.46 4.32 -12.57
CA SER A 81 3.85 2.90 -12.60
C SER A 81 4.95 2.58 -11.60
N THR A 82 5.89 3.49 -11.37
CA THR A 82 7.05 3.27 -10.49
C THR A 82 6.69 2.99 -9.03
N TYR A 83 5.51 3.45 -8.61
CA TYR A 83 4.98 3.19 -7.27
C TYR A 83 3.89 2.12 -7.27
N TYR A 84 2.94 2.15 -8.23
CA TYR A 84 1.71 1.37 -8.15
C TYR A 84 1.66 0.14 -9.04
N MET A 85 2.23 0.19 -10.27
CA MET A 85 1.92 -0.79 -11.32
C MET A 85 3.11 -1.63 -11.81
N ALA A 86 4.35 -1.29 -11.43
CA ALA A 86 5.55 -1.92 -11.97
C ALA A 86 5.81 -3.36 -11.50
N SER A 87 5.00 -3.90 -10.56
CA SER A 87 5.16 -5.29 -10.15
C SER A 87 5.03 -6.25 -11.33
N PRO A 88 6.06 -7.09 -11.60
CA PRO A 88 5.98 -8.09 -12.67
C PRO A 88 4.84 -9.11 -12.45
N LEU A 89 4.38 -9.27 -11.21
CA LEU A 89 3.26 -10.15 -10.88
C LEU A 89 1.91 -9.63 -11.37
N ASN A 90 1.82 -8.35 -11.78
CA ASN A 90 0.61 -7.82 -12.38
C ASN A 90 0.30 -8.46 -13.76
N VAL A 91 1.27 -9.14 -14.38
CA VAL A 91 1.02 -9.98 -15.57
C VAL A 91 -0.05 -11.06 -15.31
N LEU A 92 -0.22 -11.49 -14.06
CA LEU A 92 -1.25 -12.47 -13.68
C LEU A 92 -2.67 -12.00 -13.95
N THR A 93 -2.91 -10.70 -14.13
CA THR A 93 -4.22 -10.16 -14.53
C THR A 93 -4.73 -10.75 -15.84
N ILE A 94 -3.85 -11.19 -16.72
CA ILE A 94 -4.24 -11.83 -18.01
C ILE A 94 -4.98 -13.16 -17.82
N LEU A 95 -4.82 -13.82 -16.67
CA LEU A 95 -5.48 -15.09 -16.36
C LEU A 95 -6.97 -14.94 -16.00
N PHE A 96 -7.43 -13.72 -15.83
CA PHE A 96 -8.81 -13.37 -15.45
C PHE A 96 -9.52 -12.70 -16.63
N ALA A 97 -10.85 -12.68 -16.62
CA ALA A 97 -11.62 -12.00 -17.63
C ALA A 97 -11.34 -10.47 -17.62
N PRO A 98 -11.39 -9.79 -18.78
CA PRO A 98 -11.38 -8.33 -18.80
C PRO A 98 -12.53 -7.79 -17.94
N GLY A 99 -12.27 -6.84 -17.04
CA GLY A 99 -13.28 -6.31 -16.11
C GLY A 99 -13.44 -7.08 -14.79
N ASP A 100 -12.97 -8.33 -14.68
CA ASP A 100 -12.94 -9.06 -13.40
C ASP A 100 -11.68 -8.70 -12.58
N VAL A 101 -11.61 -7.42 -12.19
CA VAL A 101 -10.47 -6.89 -11.43
C VAL A 101 -10.47 -7.43 -10.00
N VAL A 102 -11.63 -7.72 -9.42
CA VAL A 102 -11.77 -8.28 -8.07
C VAL A 102 -11.07 -9.63 -7.97
N SER A 103 -11.42 -10.57 -8.86
CA SER A 103 -10.78 -11.90 -8.85
C SER A 103 -9.29 -11.84 -9.18
N ALA A 104 -8.88 -10.95 -10.08
CA ALA A 104 -7.47 -10.72 -10.39
C ALA A 104 -6.71 -10.19 -9.16
N PHE A 105 -7.27 -9.24 -8.44
CA PHE A 105 -6.70 -8.69 -7.21
C PHE A 105 -6.54 -9.76 -6.14
N HIS A 106 -7.61 -10.55 -5.88
CA HIS A 106 -7.57 -11.67 -4.91
C HIS A 106 -6.49 -12.69 -5.29
N GLY A 107 -6.42 -13.08 -6.56
CA GLY A 107 -5.42 -14.01 -7.07
C GLY A 107 -3.99 -13.52 -6.85
N ILE A 108 -3.72 -12.23 -7.13
CA ILE A 108 -2.41 -11.60 -6.92
C ILE A 108 -2.04 -11.58 -5.44
N VAL A 109 -2.97 -11.23 -4.54
CA VAL A 109 -2.75 -11.26 -3.09
C VAL A 109 -2.35 -12.64 -2.62
N LEU A 110 -3.10 -13.69 -3.02
CA LEU A 110 -2.82 -15.07 -2.65
C LEU A 110 -1.44 -15.54 -3.15
N VAL A 111 -1.10 -15.22 -4.41
CA VAL A 111 0.21 -15.55 -4.97
C VAL A 111 1.33 -14.86 -4.21
N LYS A 112 1.20 -13.56 -3.89
CA LYS A 112 2.22 -12.80 -3.15
C LYS A 112 2.42 -13.33 -1.73
N ILE A 113 1.35 -13.72 -1.03
CA ILE A 113 1.42 -14.39 0.27
C ILE A 113 2.18 -15.72 0.15
N GLY A 114 1.83 -16.55 -0.83
CA GLY A 114 2.51 -17.81 -1.08
C GLY A 114 4.00 -17.65 -1.39
N LEU A 115 4.34 -16.68 -2.25
CA LEU A 115 5.73 -16.36 -2.59
C LEU A 115 6.53 -15.85 -1.39
N SER A 116 5.92 -15.09 -0.49
CA SER A 116 6.56 -14.62 0.75
C SER A 116 6.98 -15.81 1.64
N GLY A 117 6.10 -16.80 1.80
CA GLY A 117 6.41 -18.04 2.51
C GLY A 117 7.48 -18.87 1.82
N LEU A 118 7.38 -19.01 0.50
CA LEU A 118 8.35 -19.72 -0.32
C LEU A 118 9.76 -19.12 -0.21
N THR A 119 9.91 -17.82 -0.37
CA THR A 119 11.22 -17.14 -0.33
C THR A 119 11.87 -17.21 1.05
N PHE A 120 11.08 -17.10 2.12
CA PHE A 120 11.58 -17.29 3.48
C PHE A 120 12.02 -18.73 3.72
N MET A 121 11.28 -19.73 3.23
CA MET A 121 11.72 -21.12 3.31
C MET A 121 13.00 -21.41 2.53
N ILE A 122 13.18 -20.78 1.35
CA ILE A 122 14.41 -20.85 0.58
C ILE A 122 15.59 -20.30 1.40
N LEU A 123 15.43 -19.15 2.08
CA LEU A 123 16.41 -18.60 2.97
C LEU A 123 16.82 -19.60 4.06
N LEU A 124 15.84 -20.13 4.79
CA LEU A 124 16.11 -21.08 5.90
C LEU A 124 16.79 -22.37 5.43
N HIS A 125 16.31 -22.91 4.30
CA HIS A 125 16.86 -24.14 3.73
C HIS A 125 18.29 -23.94 3.21
N ARG A 126 18.53 -22.87 2.44
CA ARG A 126 19.86 -22.61 1.84
C ARG A 126 20.90 -22.20 2.87
N ARG A 127 20.50 -21.44 3.89
CA ARG A 127 21.43 -20.97 4.94
C ARG A 127 21.75 -22.08 5.97
N ASN A 128 20.76 -22.87 6.35
CA ASN A 128 20.81 -23.71 7.53
C ASN A 128 20.37 -25.18 7.30
N GLY A 129 20.02 -25.57 6.09
CA GLY A 129 19.51 -26.92 5.81
C GLY A 129 18.14 -27.20 6.46
N ALA A 130 17.30 -26.16 6.65
CA ALA A 130 15.99 -26.34 7.26
C ALA A 130 15.15 -27.37 6.50
N GLY A 131 14.51 -28.29 7.25
CA GLY A 131 13.53 -29.23 6.77
C GLY A 131 12.10 -28.79 7.15
N TRP A 132 11.19 -29.76 7.32
CA TRP A 132 9.76 -29.52 7.61
C TRP A 132 9.47 -28.53 8.76
N PRO A 133 10.24 -28.50 9.88
CA PRO A 133 10.01 -27.48 10.91
C PRO A 133 10.19 -26.03 10.43
N GLY A 134 10.88 -25.79 9.32
CA GLY A 134 11.02 -24.47 8.71
C GLY A 134 9.69 -23.89 8.22
N LEU A 135 8.70 -24.75 7.92
CA LEU A 135 7.36 -24.31 7.51
C LEU A 135 6.65 -23.47 8.58
N LEU A 136 6.88 -23.76 9.87
CA LEU A 136 6.37 -22.97 10.96
C LEU A 136 6.78 -21.49 10.85
N PHE A 137 8.06 -21.25 10.54
CA PHE A 137 8.65 -19.90 10.44
C PHE A 137 8.32 -19.22 9.12
N SER A 138 8.32 -19.95 8.01
CA SER A 138 7.95 -19.39 6.71
C SER A 138 6.49 -18.98 6.65
N THR A 139 5.59 -19.73 7.28
CA THR A 139 4.17 -19.37 7.42
C THR A 139 4.00 -18.17 8.36
N ALA A 140 4.71 -18.12 9.48
CA ALA A 140 4.70 -16.95 10.38
C ALA A 140 5.15 -15.67 9.67
N TYR A 141 6.17 -15.76 8.80
CA TYR A 141 6.64 -14.65 8.01
C TYR A 141 5.61 -14.17 6.98
N ALA A 142 5.04 -15.11 6.21
CA ALA A 142 4.09 -14.81 5.16
C ALA A 142 2.79 -14.15 5.67
N LEU A 143 2.36 -14.49 6.90
CA LEU A 143 1.13 -14.02 7.51
C LEU A 143 1.37 -13.18 8.77
N ALA A 144 2.55 -12.55 8.90
CA ALA A 144 2.83 -11.61 9.97
C ALA A 144 1.84 -10.43 9.98
N GLY A 145 1.75 -9.71 11.09
CA GLY A 145 0.83 -8.59 11.28
C GLY A 145 0.91 -7.54 10.17
N TYR A 146 2.11 -7.29 9.62
CA TYR A 146 2.27 -6.43 8.44
C TYR A 146 1.43 -6.92 7.26
N THR A 147 1.55 -8.20 6.90
CA THR A 147 0.77 -8.78 5.80
C THR A 147 -0.72 -8.77 6.12
N ALA A 148 -1.11 -9.15 7.34
CA ALA A 148 -2.52 -9.19 7.74
C ALA A 148 -3.21 -7.82 7.70
N SER A 149 -2.45 -6.72 7.91
CA SER A 149 -2.97 -5.35 7.93
C SER A 149 -2.74 -4.57 6.63
N TYR A 150 -1.77 -4.99 5.79
CA TYR A 150 -1.36 -4.24 4.60
C TYR A 150 -1.38 -5.06 3.30
N PHE A 151 -1.93 -6.28 3.29
CA PHE A 151 -2.00 -7.14 2.09
C PHE A 151 -2.66 -6.47 0.88
N TRP A 152 -3.61 -5.57 1.12
CA TRP A 152 -4.33 -4.82 0.10
C TRP A 152 -3.45 -3.76 -0.61
N ASN A 153 -2.34 -3.34 0.00
CA ASN A 153 -1.28 -2.59 -0.68
C ASN A 153 -0.41 -3.56 -1.50
N ILE A 154 -0.97 -4.11 -2.57
CA ILE A 154 -0.35 -5.19 -3.35
C ILE A 154 1.07 -4.86 -3.82
N MET A 155 1.37 -3.59 -4.11
CA MET A 155 2.69 -3.12 -4.54
C MET A 155 3.76 -3.18 -3.44
N TRP A 156 3.40 -3.22 -2.15
CA TRP A 156 4.36 -3.35 -1.05
C TRP A 156 4.74 -4.81 -0.79
N MET A 157 3.89 -5.75 -1.18
CA MET A 157 4.13 -7.18 -0.97
C MET A 157 5.34 -7.71 -1.77
N ASP A 158 5.73 -7.05 -2.86
CA ASP A 158 6.95 -7.40 -3.61
C ASP A 158 8.21 -7.26 -2.74
N ALA A 159 8.26 -6.26 -1.85
CA ALA A 159 9.34 -6.09 -0.89
C ALA A 159 9.38 -7.22 0.15
N VAL A 160 8.22 -7.69 0.60
CA VAL A 160 8.11 -8.84 1.51
C VAL A 160 8.62 -10.11 0.84
N ILE A 161 8.32 -10.32 -0.44
CA ILE A 161 8.83 -11.45 -1.23
C ILE A 161 10.36 -11.37 -1.42
N ALA A 162 10.89 -10.19 -1.71
CA ALA A 162 12.30 -9.98 -2.03
C ALA A 162 13.21 -10.08 -0.80
N LEU A 163 12.75 -9.63 0.37
CA LEU A 163 13.54 -9.49 1.59
C LEU A 163 14.31 -10.76 2.00
N PRO A 164 13.70 -11.97 2.03
CA PRO A 164 14.44 -13.19 2.37
C PRO A 164 15.54 -13.52 1.35
N LEU A 165 15.34 -13.22 0.08
CA LEU A 165 16.33 -13.45 -0.97
C LEU A 165 17.49 -12.45 -0.89
N ILE A 166 17.19 -11.20 -0.57
CA ILE A 166 18.18 -10.16 -0.27
C ILE A 166 19.04 -10.59 0.92
N ALA A 167 18.41 -11.02 2.02
CA ALA A 167 19.12 -11.49 3.22
C ALA A 167 19.99 -12.71 2.95
N LEU A 168 19.51 -13.66 2.14
CA LEU A 168 20.28 -14.84 1.71
C LEU A 168 21.49 -14.44 0.84
N GLY A 169 21.31 -13.50 -0.07
CA GLY A 169 22.38 -12.99 -0.92
C GLY A 169 23.49 -12.31 -0.11
N ILE A 170 23.10 -11.44 0.84
CA ILE A 170 24.05 -10.77 1.76
C ILE A 170 24.79 -11.81 2.63
N HIS A 171 24.07 -12.81 3.15
CA HIS A 171 24.69 -13.92 3.89
C HIS A 171 25.76 -14.62 3.03
N GLY A 172 25.47 -14.90 1.76
CA GLY A 172 26.42 -15.50 0.83
C GLY A 172 27.64 -14.62 0.56
N ILE A 173 27.49 -13.30 0.48
CA ILE A 173 28.58 -12.33 0.32
C ILE A 173 29.48 -12.35 1.54
N VAL A 174 28.92 -12.23 2.76
CA VAL A 174 29.67 -12.21 4.02
C VAL A 174 30.38 -13.54 4.27
N ALA A 175 29.70 -14.66 4.01
CA ALA A 175 30.28 -16.00 4.13
C ALA A 175 31.26 -16.36 2.99
N ARG A 176 31.41 -15.49 1.98
CA ARG A 176 32.24 -15.70 0.78
C ARG A 176 31.89 -16.99 0.01
N ARG A 177 30.61 -17.33 -0.02
CA ARG A 177 30.04 -18.51 -0.71
C ARG A 177 29.21 -18.15 -1.95
N GLY A 178 29.47 -16.96 -2.55
CA GLY A 178 28.66 -16.41 -3.62
C GLY A 178 27.60 -15.45 -3.09
N GLY A 179 26.40 -15.42 -3.70
CA GLY A 179 25.27 -14.59 -3.25
C GLY A 179 25.18 -13.22 -3.92
N ARG A 180 26.24 -12.71 -4.55
CA ARG A 180 26.29 -11.38 -5.17
C ARG A 180 25.18 -11.17 -6.24
N LEU A 181 24.99 -12.16 -7.13
CA LEU A 181 23.96 -12.07 -8.18
C LEU A 181 22.56 -12.20 -7.59
N LEU A 182 22.36 -13.14 -6.65
CA LEU A 182 21.07 -13.29 -5.97
C LEU A 182 20.67 -11.99 -5.26
N TYR A 183 21.62 -11.36 -4.55
CA TYR A 183 21.39 -10.09 -3.87
C TYR A 183 21.04 -8.98 -4.88
N ALA A 184 21.84 -8.83 -5.95
CA ALA A 184 21.61 -7.80 -6.96
C ALA A 184 20.27 -7.99 -7.67
N MET A 185 19.91 -9.22 -8.05
CA MET A 185 18.63 -9.51 -8.69
C MET A 185 17.43 -9.30 -7.77
N ALA A 186 17.53 -9.73 -6.51
CA ALA A 186 16.43 -9.60 -5.54
C ALA A 186 16.20 -8.12 -5.15
N LEU A 187 17.28 -7.35 -4.93
CA LEU A 187 17.18 -5.92 -4.66
C LEU A 187 16.72 -5.16 -5.91
N GLY A 188 17.24 -5.51 -7.09
CA GLY A 188 16.81 -4.94 -8.36
C GLY A 188 15.33 -5.18 -8.64
N TYR A 189 14.84 -6.40 -8.38
CA TYR A 189 13.40 -6.72 -8.45
C TYR A 189 12.57 -5.84 -7.52
N ALA A 190 13.00 -5.67 -6.27
CA ALA A 190 12.27 -4.83 -5.30
C ALA A 190 12.23 -3.36 -5.72
N LEU A 191 13.37 -2.80 -6.13
CA LEU A 191 13.49 -1.42 -6.63
C LEU A 191 12.68 -1.18 -7.91
N PHE A 192 12.65 -2.18 -8.80
CA PHE A 192 11.85 -2.13 -10.02
C PHE A 192 10.36 -2.14 -9.72
N SER A 193 9.92 -3.02 -8.81
CA SER A 193 8.49 -3.21 -8.50
C SER A 193 7.87 -2.04 -7.75
N ASN A 194 8.64 -1.42 -6.83
CA ASN A 194 8.21 -0.27 -6.06
C ASN A 194 9.44 0.44 -5.46
N TYR A 195 9.73 1.66 -5.92
CA TYR A 195 10.92 2.40 -5.49
C TYR A 195 10.91 2.70 -3.98
N TYR A 196 9.74 2.95 -3.40
CA TYR A 196 9.58 3.39 -2.02
C TYR A 196 9.90 2.28 -1.00
N THR A 197 9.29 1.10 -1.15
CA THR A 197 9.66 -0.07 -0.31
C THR A 197 11.03 -0.62 -0.67
N GLY A 198 11.45 -0.46 -1.93
CA GLY A 198 12.82 -0.73 -2.39
C GLY A 198 13.85 0.12 -1.67
N PHE A 199 13.58 1.41 -1.42
CA PHE A 199 14.42 2.29 -0.60
C PHE A 199 14.57 1.77 0.84
N MET A 200 13.46 1.35 1.46
CA MET A 200 13.50 0.74 2.81
C MET A 200 14.38 -0.52 2.82
N LEU A 201 14.30 -1.33 1.76
CA LEU A 201 15.17 -2.51 1.62
C LEU A 201 16.65 -2.14 1.42
N CYS A 202 16.96 -1.02 0.77
CA CYS A 202 18.35 -0.53 0.68
C CYS A 202 18.91 -0.19 2.07
N LEU A 203 18.16 0.55 2.89
CA LEU A 203 18.56 0.86 4.27
C LEU A 203 18.73 -0.42 5.11
N PHE A 204 17.75 -1.33 5.00
CA PHE A 204 17.82 -2.61 5.68
C PHE A 204 19.01 -3.46 5.23
N ALA A 205 19.32 -3.48 3.94
CA ALA A 205 20.45 -4.25 3.40
C ALA A 205 21.78 -3.82 4.01
N VAL A 206 21.98 -2.50 4.22
CA VAL A 206 23.16 -1.98 4.92
C VAL A 206 23.16 -2.44 6.39
N LEU A 207 22.06 -2.26 7.10
CA LEU A 207 21.92 -2.68 8.49
C LEU A 207 22.14 -4.19 8.65
N TRP A 208 21.57 -5.01 7.77
CA TRP A 208 21.69 -6.46 7.78
C TRP A 208 23.11 -6.93 7.41
N PHE A 209 23.75 -6.25 6.46
CA PHE A 209 25.17 -6.49 6.13
C PHE A 209 26.06 -6.25 7.34
N VAL A 210 25.92 -5.13 8.04
CA VAL A 210 26.69 -4.81 9.25
C VAL A 210 26.44 -5.86 10.34
N TYR A 211 25.16 -6.21 10.58
CA TYR A 211 24.81 -7.24 11.57
C TYR A 211 25.47 -8.59 11.26
N LEU A 212 25.36 -9.09 10.03
CA LEU A 212 25.95 -10.37 9.63
C LEU A 212 27.48 -10.34 9.66
N TYR A 213 28.09 -9.23 9.29
CA TYR A 213 29.54 -9.06 9.34
C TYR A 213 30.04 -9.14 10.78
N LEU A 214 29.42 -8.42 11.71
CA LEU A 214 29.75 -8.46 13.12
C LEU A 214 29.46 -9.83 13.75
N ASP A 215 28.37 -10.48 13.43
CA ASP A 215 28.05 -11.84 13.90
C ASP A 215 29.11 -12.86 13.41
N ALA A 216 29.61 -12.72 12.17
CA ALA A 216 30.67 -13.56 11.64
C ALA A 216 32.00 -13.36 12.45
N LEU A 217 32.33 -12.12 12.78
CA LEU A 217 33.51 -11.84 13.63
C LEU A 217 33.36 -12.46 15.04
N LEU A 218 32.16 -12.34 15.65
CA LEU A 218 31.85 -12.92 16.96
C LEU A 218 31.85 -14.45 16.95
N ARG A 219 31.68 -15.07 15.79
CA ARG A 219 31.84 -16.51 15.57
C ARG A 219 33.30 -16.93 15.31
N GLY A 220 34.26 -16.00 15.36
CA GLY A 220 35.67 -16.27 15.08
C GLY A 220 36.00 -16.35 13.58
N GLN A 221 35.10 -16.00 12.71
CA GLN A 221 35.36 -15.88 11.27
C GLN A 221 36.10 -14.56 11.00
N ARG A 222 36.90 -14.51 9.94
CA ARG A 222 37.63 -13.29 9.56
C ARG A 222 37.29 -12.87 8.12
N PRO A 223 36.08 -12.37 7.85
CA PRO A 223 35.78 -11.84 6.55
C PRO A 223 36.64 -10.59 6.27
N GLN A 224 37.19 -10.51 5.07
CA GLN A 224 37.99 -9.34 4.63
C GLN A 224 37.06 -8.16 4.38
N LEU A 225 37.09 -7.15 5.26
CA LEU A 225 36.12 -6.03 5.22
C LEU A 225 36.07 -5.35 3.85
N VAL A 226 37.21 -4.88 3.35
CA VAL A 226 37.32 -4.12 2.09
C VAL A 226 36.73 -4.92 0.93
N ARG A 227 37.09 -6.19 0.79
CA ARG A 227 36.61 -7.04 -0.30
C ARG A 227 35.12 -7.35 -0.16
N THR A 228 34.67 -7.64 1.05
CA THR A 228 33.26 -8.01 1.33
C THR A 228 32.36 -6.78 1.14
N ALA A 229 32.73 -5.62 1.69
CA ALA A 229 32.04 -4.36 1.52
C ALA A 229 32.04 -3.87 0.06
N GLY A 230 33.18 -3.99 -0.64
CA GLY A 230 33.27 -3.68 -2.06
C GLY A 230 32.39 -4.57 -2.92
N THR A 231 32.31 -5.88 -2.60
CA THR A 231 31.36 -6.79 -3.29
C THR A 231 29.91 -6.42 -3.01
N PHE A 232 29.57 -6.08 -1.77
CA PHE A 232 28.23 -5.63 -1.39
C PHE A 232 27.86 -4.34 -2.13
N ALA A 233 28.73 -3.32 -2.11
CA ALA A 233 28.50 -2.04 -2.79
C ALA A 233 28.34 -2.20 -4.31
N ALA A 234 29.24 -2.96 -4.96
CA ALA A 234 29.14 -3.23 -6.40
C ALA A 234 27.86 -3.97 -6.79
N SER A 235 27.41 -4.91 -5.94
CA SER A 235 26.14 -5.61 -6.17
C SER A 235 24.93 -4.71 -5.93
N SER A 236 25.00 -3.76 -5.00
CA SER A 236 23.95 -2.75 -4.76
C SER A 236 23.84 -1.79 -5.95
N LEU A 237 24.99 -1.31 -6.48
CA LEU A 237 25.01 -0.47 -7.68
C LEU A 237 24.44 -1.22 -8.89
N LEU A 238 24.78 -2.51 -9.05
CA LEU A 238 24.21 -3.34 -10.12
C LEU A 238 22.68 -3.45 -9.97
N ALA A 239 22.16 -3.63 -8.74
CA ALA A 239 20.72 -3.67 -8.49
C ALA A 239 20.03 -2.35 -8.88
N GLY A 240 20.61 -1.21 -8.51
CA GLY A 240 20.13 0.12 -8.91
C GLY A 240 20.18 0.32 -10.43
N GLY A 241 21.27 -0.13 -11.10
CA GLY A 241 21.40 -0.10 -12.56
C GLY A 241 20.34 -0.94 -13.27
N LEU A 242 20.04 -2.14 -12.77
CA LEU A 242 18.98 -3.00 -13.31
C LEU A 242 17.57 -2.38 -13.14
N ALA A 243 17.35 -1.63 -12.08
CA ALA A 243 16.08 -0.95 -11.81
C ALA A 243 16.02 0.48 -12.38
N ALA A 244 17.06 0.98 -13.05
CA ALA A 244 17.16 2.38 -13.50
C ALA A 244 16.00 2.80 -14.40
N VAL A 245 15.45 1.89 -15.20
CA VAL A 245 14.30 2.12 -16.08
C VAL A 245 13.06 2.58 -15.27
N MET A 246 12.93 2.20 -14.01
CA MET A 246 11.88 2.65 -13.09
C MET A 246 12.36 3.75 -12.14
N LEU A 247 13.60 3.71 -11.68
CA LEU A 247 14.13 4.71 -10.74
C LEU A 247 14.27 6.10 -11.36
N ILE A 248 14.60 6.21 -12.68
CA ILE A 248 14.70 7.50 -13.35
C ILE A 248 13.35 8.18 -13.48
N PRO A 249 12.28 7.55 -14.00
CA PRO A 249 10.94 8.14 -14.00
C PRO A 249 10.44 8.48 -12.58
N ALA A 250 10.70 7.63 -11.58
CA ALA A 250 10.36 7.91 -10.19
C ALA A 250 11.01 9.21 -9.70
N PHE A 251 12.30 9.38 -9.92
CA PHE A 251 13.04 10.58 -9.54
C PHE A 251 12.50 11.83 -10.25
N LEU A 252 12.21 11.75 -11.54
CA LEU A 252 11.66 12.86 -12.32
C LEU A 252 10.25 13.24 -11.85
N SER A 253 9.42 12.26 -11.51
CA SER A 253 8.07 12.47 -10.98
C SER A 253 8.12 13.11 -9.59
N LEU A 254 8.94 12.60 -8.68
CA LEU A 254 9.08 13.15 -7.33
C LEU A 254 9.54 14.62 -7.32
N ARG A 255 10.34 15.03 -8.31
CA ARG A 255 10.77 16.44 -8.43
C ARG A 255 9.65 17.40 -8.82
N LYS A 256 8.59 16.90 -9.47
CA LYS A 256 7.42 17.68 -9.90
C LYS A 256 6.27 17.63 -8.89
N GLY A 257 6.29 16.66 -7.99
CA GLY A 257 5.26 16.50 -6.96
C GLY A 257 5.30 17.59 -5.88
N TYR A 258 4.28 17.61 -5.05
CA TYR A 258 4.28 18.44 -3.86
C TYR A 258 5.35 17.97 -2.88
N GLN A 259 6.18 18.90 -2.41
CA GLN A 259 7.03 18.65 -1.25
C GLN A 259 6.17 18.86 -0.01
N LEU A 260 5.69 17.75 0.56
CA LEU A 260 4.87 17.77 1.78
C LEU A 260 5.71 17.97 3.05
N PHE A 261 7.03 17.89 2.91
CA PHE A 261 7.96 17.92 4.03
C PHE A 261 8.34 19.36 4.40
N SER A 262 7.96 19.77 5.60
CA SER A 262 8.59 20.88 6.31
C SER A 262 9.43 20.30 7.46
N LEU A 263 10.72 20.65 7.53
CA LEU A 263 11.62 20.28 8.65
C LEU A 263 11.21 20.97 9.99
N GLU A 264 9.96 21.38 10.12
CA GLU A 264 9.46 22.10 11.30
C GLU A 264 9.22 21.16 12.49
N GLU A 265 9.06 19.86 12.26
CA GLU A 265 8.95 18.90 13.35
C GLU A 265 10.33 18.55 13.95
N PRO A 266 10.45 18.55 15.28
CA PRO A 266 11.70 18.19 15.93
C PRO A 266 12.07 16.73 15.63
N LEU A 267 13.22 16.48 15.02
CA LEU A 267 13.76 15.14 14.70
C LEU A 267 13.92 14.23 15.93
N THR A 268 13.82 14.80 17.13
CA THR A 268 13.89 14.12 18.42
C THR A 268 12.53 13.89 19.09
N GLY A 269 11.43 14.22 18.40
CA GLY A 269 10.07 13.99 18.89
C GLY A 269 9.81 12.50 19.15
N ARG A 270 9.00 12.22 20.19
CA ARG A 270 8.51 10.86 20.47
C ARG A 270 7.12 10.72 19.88
N LEU A 271 6.91 9.68 19.06
CA LEU A 271 5.64 9.46 18.35
C LEU A 271 4.55 8.86 19.26
N PHE A 272 4.92 7.90 20.13
CA PHE A 272 3.98 7.25 21.07
C PHE A 272 4.68 6.67 22.29
N PRO A 273 3.95 6.37 23.39
CA PRO A 273 4.48 5.68 24.56
C PRO A 273 4.89 4.22 24.25
N LEU A 274 5.98 3.73 24.86
CA LEU A 274 6.46 2.35 24.62
C LEU A 274 5.44 1.27 24.99
N ILE A 275 4.57 1.52 25.97
CA ILE A 275 3.53 0.57 26.38
C ILE A 275 2.53 0.30 25.25
N GLU A 276 2.23 1.30 24.43
CA GLU A 276 1.34 1.15 23.28
C GLU A 276 1.95 0.22 22.22
N LEU A 277 3.27 0.23 22.04
CA LEU A 277 3.93 -0.73 21.14
C LEU A 277 3.73 -2.18 21.60
N MET A 278 3.63 -2.42 22.90
CA MET A 278 3.40 -3.77 23.43
C MET A 278 2.01 -4.29 23.05
N THR A 279 1.03 -3.41 22.89
CA THR A 279 -0.32 -3.82 22.44
C THR A 279 -0.28 -4.47 21.06
N LYS A 280 0.68 -4.08 20.21
CA LYS A 280 0.85 -4.59 18.84
C LYS A 280 1.42 -6.01 18.77
N LEU A 281 1.75 -6.60 19.90
CA LEU A 281 2.15 -8.00 20.02
C LEU A 281 0.97 -8.95 20.23
N PHE A 282 -0.23 -8.42 20.38
CA PHE A 282 -1.47 -9.17 20.62
C PHE A 282 -2.28 -9.36 19.33
N THR A 283 -3.06 -10.45 19.30
CA THR A 283 -3.92 -10.81 18.17
C THR A 283 -4.97 -9.73 17.92
N GLY A 284 -5.13 -9.36 16.66
CA GLY A 284 -6.15 -8.41 16.24
C GLY A 284 -5.91 -6.96 16.69
N ALA A 285 -4.69 -6.57 17.05
CA ALA A 285 -4.34 -5.19 17.36
C ALA A 285 -4.32 -4.32 16.07
N ALA A 286 -5.44 -4.29 15.35
CA ALA A 286 -5.68 -3.53 14.13
C ALA A 286 -7.03 -2.84 14.20
N SER A 287 -7.16 -1.64 13.63
CA SER A 287 -8.42 -0.94 13.40
C SER A 287 -8.22 0.09 12.28
N PHE A 288 -9.31 0.65 11.78
CA PHE A 288 -9.24 1.74 10.81
C PHE A 288 -8.54 2.98 11.38
N GLU A 289 -8.83 3.35 12.63
CA GLU A 289 -8.19 4.48 13.29
C GLU A 289 -6.66 4.31 13.38
N LEU A 290 -6.21 3.07 13.60
CA LEU A 290 -4.78 2.75 13.64
C LEU A 290 -4.07 2.90 12.28
N LEU A 291 -4.80 2.92 11.17
CA LEU A 291 -4.22 3.25 9.87
C LEU A 291 -3.79 4.72 9.77
N ARG A 292 -4.27 5.58 10.66
CA ARG A 292 -3.90 7.00 10.78
C ARG A 292 -3.06 7.32 12.02
N SER A 293 -2.70 6.29 12.81
CA SER A 293 -1.78 6.41 13.95
C SER A 293 -0.34 6.18 13.50
N ASP A 294 0.62 6.29 14.44
CA ASP A 294 2.04 6.01 14.20
C ASP A 294 2.45 4.58 14.57
N LEU A 295 1.52 3.76 15.07
CA LEU A 295 1.80 2.43 15.61
C LEU A 295 2.07 1.37 14.53
N PRO A 296 3.18 0.60 14.63
CA PRO A 296 3.54 -0.43 13.65
C PRO A 296 2.73 -1.71 13.79
N TYR A 297 2.54 -2.45 12.69
CA TYR A 297 1.97 -3.80 12.70
C TYR A 297 3.10 -4.85 12.77
N ILE A 298 3.40 -5.34 13.99
CA ILE A 298 4.56 -6.19 14.30
C ILE A 298 4.21 -7.57 14.86
N TYR A 299 2.93 -7.96 14.82
CA TYR A 299 2.49 -9.28 15.29
C TYR A 299 3.12 -10.42 14.48
N ILE A 300 3.65 -11.42 15.14
CA ILE A 300 4.28 -12.61 14.54
C ILE A 300 3.69 -13.93 15.03
N GLY A 301 2.66 -13.87 15.89
CA GLY A 301 2.11 -15.03 16.61
C GLY A 301 2.83 -15.32 17.93
N LEU A 302 2.07 -15.73 18.92
CA LEU A 302 2.59 -15.93 20.28
C LEU A 302 3.67 -17.02 20.38
N PRO A 303 3.58 -18.16 19.66
CA PRO A 303 4.66 -19.15 19.58
C PRO A 303 5.97 -18.56 19.03
N MET A 304 5.89 -17.72 18.00
CA MET A 304 7.08 -17.05 17.45
C MET A 304 7.65 -16.05 18.43
N LEU A 305 6.79 -15.27 19.12
CA LEU A 305 7.22 -14.32 20.15
C LEU A 305 7.95 -15.03 21.30
N ALA A 306 7.44 -16.17 21.77
CA ALA A 306 8.08 -16.98 22.78
C ALA A 306 9.42 -17.58 22.31
N LEU A 307 9.52 -18.03 21.06
CA LEU A 307 10.79 -18.49 20.46
C LEU A 307 11.79 -17.36 20.29
N PHE A 308 11.36 -16.17 19.86
CA PHE A 308 12.20 -14.97 19.80
C PHE A 308 12.72 -14.61 21.18
N GLY A 309 11.85 -14.47 22.18
CA GLY A 309 12.25 -14.13 23.55
C GLY A 309 13.23 -15.16 24.14
N SER A 310 13.08 -16.44 23.76
CA SER A 310 14.00 -17.48 24.16
C SER A 310 15.45 -17.26 23.66
N TYR A 311 15.68 -16.52 22.57
CA TYR A 311 17.01 -16.20 22.04
C TYR A 311 17.85 -15.43 23.07
N ALA A 312 17.27 -14.41 23.71
CA ALA A 312 17.96 -13.60 24.72
C ALA A 312 18.43 -14.41 25.94
N LEU A 313 17.65 -15.44 26.28
CA LEU A 313 17.91 -16.31 27.46
C LEU A 313 18.69 -17.58 27.09
N ASN A 314 19.10 -17.77 25.83
CA ASN A 314 19.67 -19.02 25.35
C ASN A 314 21.21 -19.04 25.52
N PRO A 315 21.76 -19.95 26.36
CA PRO A 315 23.20 -20.05 26.62
C PRO A 315 24.01 -20.60 25.42
N ALA A 316 23.36 -21.10 24.39
CA ALA A 316 24.02 -21.51 23.15
C ALA A 316 24.63 -20.31 22.40
N PHE A 317 24.15 -19.11 22.69
CA PHE A 317 24.68 -17.85 22.14
C PHE A 317 25.53 -17.13 23.16
N SER A 318 26.74 -16.65 22.76
CA SER A 318 27.59 -15.84 23.63
C SER A 318 26.88 -14.53 24.02
N ALA A 319 27.23 -13.95 25.16
CA ALA A 319 26.67 -12.67 25.60
C ALA A 319 26.81 -11.58 24.52
N ARG A 320 27.98 -11.51 23.84
CA ARG A 320 28.24 -10.54 22.76
C ARG A 320 27.28 -10.69 21.60
N ARG A 321 26.96 -11.93 21.18
CA ARG A 321 25.99 -12.18 20.10
C ARG A 321 24.56 -11.81 20.52
N ARG A 322 24.19 -12.04 21.77
CA ARG A 322 22.87 -11.62 22.31
C ARG A 322 22.78 -10.09 22.36
N VAL A 323 23.83 -9.40 22.76
CA VAL A 323 23.88 -7.93 22.74
C VAL A 323 23.81 -7.39 21.32
N LEU A 324 24.50 -8.01 20.35
CA LEU A 324 24.42 -7.61 18.93
C LEU A 324 22.98 -7.76 18.39
N ALA A 325 22.31 -8.88 18.69
CA ALA A 325 20.92 -9.08 18.29
C ALA A 325 19.97 -8.09 18.98
N ALA A 326 20.18 -7.83 20.28
CA ALA A 326 19.41 -6.81 21.01
C ALA A 326 19.65 -5.40 20.44
N GLY A 327 20.86 -5.09 20.00
CA GLY A 327 21.17 -3.83 19.30
C GLY A 327 20.42 -3.68 17.99
N LEU A 328 20.34 -4.76 17.18
CA LEU A 328 19.55 -4.77 15.95
C LEU A 328 18.07 -4.53 16.22
N VAL A 329 17.50 -5.22 17.21
CA VAL A 329 16.11 -5.01 17.66
C VAL A 329 15.92 -3.57 18.17
N GLY A 330 16.88 -3.07 18.95
CA GLY A 330 16.87 -1.70 19.50
C GLY A 330 16.84 -0.62 18.42
N VAL A 331 17.56 -0.82 17.30
CA VAL A 331 17.51 0.12 16.15
C VAL A 331 16.06 0.25 15.65
N PHE A 332 15.32 -0.85 15.48
CA PHE A 332 13.93 -0.78 15.06
C PHE A 332 13.01 -0.16 16.10
N LEU A 333 13.19 -0.50 17.39
CA LEU A 333 12.40 0.09 18.47
C LEU A 333 12.59 1.61 18.55
N ILE A 334 13.81 2.10 18.37
CA ILE A 334 14.10 3.53 18.27
C ILE A 334 13.48 4.11 17.00
N SER A 335 13.58 3.40 15.87
CA SER A 335 13.01 3.86 14.59
C SER A 335 11.49 3.97 14.61
N PHE A 336 10.79 3.16 15.40
CA PHE A 336 9.34 3.29 15.57
C PHE A 336 8.97 4.47 16.46
N GLN A 337 9.78 4.80 17.47
CA GLN A 337 9.41 5.76 18.51
C GLN A 337 9.90 7.18 18.26
N MET A 338 10.98 7.37 17.49
CA MET A 338 11.60 8.68 17.29
C MET A 338 11.36 9.20 15.88
N SER A 339 10.92 10.45 15.76
CA SER A 339 10.58 11.10 14.50
C SER A 339 11.72 11.06 13.47
N GLY A 340 12.95 11.35 13.85
CA GLY A 340 14.10 11.37 12.93
C GLY A 340 14.38 10.03 12.25
N PRO A 341 14.65 8.94 13.01
CA PRO A 341 14.80 7.61 12.42
C PRO A 341 13.55 7.12 11.67
N TYR A 342 12.33 7.46 12.14
CA TYR A 342 11.09 7.14 11.48
C TYR A 342 11.02 7.79 10.09
N LEU A 343 11.31 9.09 9.98
CA LEU A 343 11.40 9.84 8.73
C LEU A 343 12.43 9.25 7.77
N LEU A 344 13.60 8.85 8.29
CA LEU A 344 14.65 8.24 7.46
C LEU A 344 14.12 7.00 6.71
N TRP A 345 13.36 6.13 7.37
CA TRP A 345 12.76 4.96 6.73
C TRP A 345 11.74 5.32 5.65
N HIS A 346 11.05 6.45 5.80
CA HIS A 346 10.02 6.92 4.88
C HIS A 346 10.53 7.88 3.79
N GLY A 347 11.85 8.00 3.62
CA GLY A 347 12.45 8.85 2.59
C GLY A 347 12.39 10.34 2.92
N LEU A 348 12.39 10.67 4.21
CA LEU A 348 12.28 12.01 4.79
C LEU A 348 10.90 12.67 4.56
N ASP A 349 9.85 11.86 4.39
CA ASP A 349 8.46 12.30 4.28
C ASP A 349 7.60 11.58 5.32
N LEU A 350 6.62 12.29 5.93
CA LEU A 350 5.70 11.69 6.89
C LEU A 350 4.51 11.06 6.15
N PRO A 351 4.28 9.76 6.31
CA PRO A 351 3.09 9.14 5.76
C PRO A 351 1.84 9.67 6.46
N GLN A 352 0.88 10.21 5.72
CA GLN A 352 -0.39 10.72 6.27
C GLN A 352 -1.28 9.59 6.81
N ALA A 353 -1.05 8.36 6.36
CA ALA A 353 -1.76 7.16 6.78
C ALA A 353 -0.87 5.93 6.58
N MET A 354 -1.31 4.77 7.12
CA MET A 354 -0.59 3.49 7.00
C MET A 354 0.82 3.60 7.59
N PRO A 355 0.93 3.70 8.92
CA PRO A 355 2.17 4.01 9.62
C PRO A 355 3.20 2.89 9.53
N ALA A 356 4.45 3.25 9.82
CA ALA A 356 5.55 2.32 9.98
C ALA A 356 5.63 1.25 8.87
N ARG A 357 5.55 1.69 7.61
CA ARG A 357 5.55 0.82 6.41
C ARG A 357 6.77 -0.09 6.31
N PHE A 358 7.81 0.17 7.10
CA PHE A 358 9.01 -0.66 7.24
C PHE A 358 8.90 -1.78 8.29
N SER A 359 7.76 -1.95 8.96
CA SER A 359 7.60 -2.92 10.07
C SER A 359 7.72 -4.40 9.64
N PHE A 360 7.56 -4.72 8.34
CA PHE A 360 7.85 -6.06 7.80
C PHE A 360 9.33 -6.46 7.98
N LEU A 361 10.25 -5.51 7.96
CA LEU A 361 11.67 -5.73 8.21
C LEU A 361 11.92 -6.19 9.64
N PHE A 362 11.21 -5.58 10.59
CA PHE A 362 11.28 -5.96 12.00
C PHE A 362 10.69 -7.36 12.23
N SER A 363 9.52 -7.65 11.65
CA SER A 363 8.93 -9.00 11.70
C SER A 363 9.89 -10.06 11.16
N PHE A 364 10.58 -9.77 10.03
CA PHE A 364 11.63 -10.63 9.50
C PHE A 364 12.74 -10.90 10.51
N VAL A 365 13.28 -9.87 11.18
CA VAL A 365 14.35 -9.99 12.18
C VAL A 365 13.89 -10.84 13.36
N LEU A 366 12.68 -10.59 13.89
CA LEU A 366 12.15 -11.35 15.04
C LEU A 366 12.01 -12.84 14.70
N ILE A 367 11.47 -13.16 13.52
CA ILE A 367 11.27 -14.56 13.09
C ILE A 367 12.59 -15.25 12.77
N ASP A 368 13.58 -14.53 12.20
CA ASP A 368 14.91 -15.08 11.96
C ASP A 368 15.63 -15.43 13.28
N LEU A 369 15.57 -14.56 14.27
CA LEU A 369 16.12 -14.81 15.60
C LEU A 369 15.38 -15.94 16.34
N ALA A 370 14.04 -16.02 16.18
CA ALA A 370 13.22 -17.14 16.68
C ALA A 370 13.68 -18.48 16.08
N TYR A 371 13.94 -18.50 14.77
CA TYR A 371 14.44 -19.72 14.10
C TYR A 371 15.86 -20.09 14.58
N GLU A 372 16.77 -19.13 14.72
CA GLU A 372 18.10 -19.38 15.26
C GLU A 372 18.04 -19.98 16.69
N SER A 373 17.13 -19.48 17.53
CA SER A 373 16.90 -20.07 18.87
C SER A 373 16.34 -21.49 18.79
N PHE A 374 15.30 -21.71 17.97
CA PHE A 374 14.67 -23.02 17.76
C PHE A 374 15.67 -24.11 17.38
N ARG A 375 16.64 -23.82 16.52
CA ARG A 375 17.68 -24.77 16.08
C ARG A 375 18.51 -25.34 17.20
N THR A 376 18.61 -24.63 18.31
CA THR A 376 19.44 -25.06 19.47
C THR A 376 18.70 -26.05 20.39
N PHE A 377 17.37 -26.20 20.25
CA PHE A 377 16.55 -27.06 21.12
C PHE A 377 16.56 -28.54 20.67
N SER A 378 17.75 -29.08 20.35
CA SER A 378 17.94 -30.49 20.09
C SER A 378 18.57 -31.18 21.30
N GLY A 379 17.75 -31.84 22.14
CA GLY A 379 18.14 -32.55 23.34
C GLY A 379 18.03 -31.73 24.65
N PRO A 380 18.23 -32.39 25.81
CA PRO A 380 18.02 -31.81 27.12
C PRO A 380 18.87 -30.57 27.38
N LYS A 381 18.26 -29.51 27.90
CA LYS A 381 18.94 -28.25 28.24
C LYS A 381 18.73 -27.90 29.72
N LYS A 382 19.81 -27.92 30.50
CA LYS A 382 19.75 -27.51 31.92
C LYS A 382 19.16 -26.10 32.08
N GLY A 383 18.22 -25.95 32.99
CA GLY A 383 17.58 -24.68 33.31
C GLY A 383 16.69 -24.10 32.22
N LEU A 384 16.35 -24.83 31.13
CA LEU A 384 15.45 -24.34 30.12
C LEU A 384 14.06 -24.04 30.70
N ALA A 385 13.48 -24.95 31.48
CA ALA A 385 12.19 -24.74 32.14
C ALA A 385 12.16 -23.49 33.00
N ARG A 386 13.22 -23.27 33.81
CA ARG A 386 13.32 -22.07 34.66
C ARG A 386 13.36 -20.79 33.81
N ARG A 387 14.11 -20.77 32.70
CA ARG A 387 14.20 -19.60 31.82
C ARG A 387 12.87 -19.34 31.09
N MET A 388 12.21 -20.38 30.62
CA MET A 388 10.87 -20.23 30.00
C MET A 388 9.83 -19.79 31.03
N GLY A 389 9.89 -20.32 32.28
CA GLY A 389 9.05 -19.86 33.37
C GLY A 389 9.30 -18.40 33.74
N ALA A 390 10.55 -17.96 33.81
CA ALA A 390 10.88 -16.54 34.03
C ALA A 390 10.37 -15.64 32.90
N MET A 391 10.51 -16.06 31.66
CA MET A 391 9.99 -15.33 30.50
C MET A 391 8.44 -15.24 30.53
N ALA A 392 7.78 -16.34 30.86
CA ALA A 392 6.34 -16.39 31.05
C ALA A 392 5.86 -15.42 32.15
N LEU A 393 6.62 -15.38 33.27
CA LEU A 393 6.32 -14.46 34.37
C LEU A 393 6.49 -12.99 33.96
N VAL A 394 7.57 -12.67 33.22
CA VAL A 394 7.80 -11.30 32.70
C VAL A 394 6.67 -10.90 31.74
N PHE A 395 6.29 -11.79 30.83
CA PHE A 395 5.18 -11.51 29.90
C PHE A 395 3.87 -11.28 30.67
N PHE A 396 3.57 -12.14 31.66
CA PHE A 396 2.38 -11.99 32.50
C PHE A 396 2.41 -10.66 33.27
N ALA A 397 3.57 -10.28 33.82
CA ALA A 397 3.71 -8.98 34.50
C ALA A 397 3.46 -7.79 33.58
N VAL A 398 3.94 -7.86 32.31
CA VAL A 398 3.64 -6.84 31.30
C VAL A 398 2.15 -6.77 31.02
N VAL A 399 1.49 -7.93 30.90
CA VAL A 399 0.03 -7.99 30.73
C VAL A 399 -0.69 -7.34 31.90
N CYS A 400 -0.29 -7.68 33.14
CA CYS A 400 -0.87 -7.05 34.34
C CYS A 400 -0.73 -5.52 34.37
N LEU A 401 0.45 -5.01 33.94
CA LEU A 401 0.68 -3.57 33.83
C LEU A 401 -0.22 -2.92 32.76
N MET A 402 -0.55 -3.66 31.70
CA MET A 402 -1.51 -3.18 30.68
C MET A 402 -2.93 -3.15 31.20
N PHE A 403 -3.30 -4.06 32.12
CA PHE A 403 -4.64 -4.09 32.73
C PHE A 403 -4.84 -3.07 33.85
N ASP A 404 -3.78 -2.48 34.36
CA ASP A 404 -3.88 -1.40 35.37
C ASP A 404 -4.28 -0.04 34.76
N GLY A 405 -4.37 0.01 33.40
CA GLY A 405 -4.93 1.09 32.60
C GLY A 405 -6.10 0.63 31.73
N GLU A 406 -6.79 1.55 31.11
CA GLU A 406 -7.78 1.24 30.11
C GLU A 406 -7.10 0.65 28.86
N LEU A 407 -7.56 -0.52 28.40
CA LEU A 407 -7.09 -1.08 27.13
C LEU A 407 -7.56 -0.18 25.97
N PRO A 408 -6.70 0.00 24.94
CA PRO A 408 -7.14 0.65 23.72
C PRO A 408 -8.39 -0.02 23.13
N VAL A 409 -9.29 0.75 22.54
CA VAL A 409 -10.56 0.29 21.98
C VAL A 409 -10.40 -0.89 20.99
N TYR A 410 -9.26 -0.96 20.33
CA TYR A 410 -8.93 -2.04 19.39
C TYR A 410 -8.45 -3.35 20.05
N LEU A 411 -8.37 -3.43 21.38
CA LEU A 411 -7.99 -4.65 22.12
C LEU A 411 -9.08 -5.06 23.09
N ALA A 412 -9.63 -6.27 22.89
CA ALA A 412 -10.58 -6.87 23.83
C ALA A 412 -9.82 -7.62 24.94
N TYR A 413 -10.31 -7.56 26.17
CA TYR A 413 -9.74 -8.26 27.34
C TYR A 413 -9.67 -9.77 27.12
N GLU A 414 -10.69 -10.35 26.48
CA GLU A 414 -10.76 -11.77 26.17
C GLU A 414 -9.62 -12.20 25.22
N THR A 415 -9.31 -11.36 24.22
CA THR A 415 -8.21 -11.60 23.28
C THR A 415 -6.87 -11.56 23.99
N VAL A 416 -6.64 -10.57 24.86
CA VAL A 416 -5.39 -10.44 25.64
C VAL A 416 -5.23 -11.63 26.59
N LEU A 417 -6.33 -12.10 27.23
CA LEU A 417 -6.30 -13.28 28.08
C LEU A 417 -5.98 -14.55 27.28
N LEU A 418 -6.62 -14.77 26.14
CA LEU A 418 -6.37 -15.90 25.25
C LEU A 418 -4.90 -15.91 24.78
N ASP A 419 -4.38 -14.77 24.37
CA ASP A 419 -3.00 -14.62 23.92
C ASP A 419 -2.02 -14.89 25.05
N THR A 420 -2.35 -14.46 26.26
CA THR A 420 -1.55 -14.79 27.47
C THR A 420 -1.49 -16.29 27.68
N LEU A 421 -2.62 -17.00 27.61
CA LEU A 421 -2.67 -18.47 27.71
C LEU A 421 -1.86 -19.14 26.59
N PHE A 422 -1.95 -18.63 25.36
CA PHE A 422 -1.18 -19.13 24.24
C PHE A 422 0.33 -18.92 24.44
N PHE A 423 0.75 -17.78 24.95
CA PHE A 423 2.16 -17.50 25.22
C PHE A 423 2.70 -18.42 26.34
N LEU A 424 1.96 -18.62 27.43
CA LEU A 424 2.31 -19.54 28.51
C LEU A 424 2.42 -20.99 28.00
N ALA A 425 1.44 -21.44 27.22
CA ALA A 425 1.44 -22.75 26.58
C ALA A 425 2.66 -22.92 25.64
N ALA A 426 2.99 -21.89 24.83
CA ALA A 426 4.17 -21.88 23.96
C ALA A 426 5.46 -22.06 24.73
N CYS A 427 5.61 -21.37 25.88
CA CYS A 427 6.76 -21.55 26.77
C CYS A 427 6.88 -23.00 27.25
N GLY A 428 5.78 -23.64 27.62
CA GLY A 428 5.74 -25.06 28.00
C GLY A 428 6.11 -25.99 26.83
N LEU A 429 5.57 -25.73 25.64
CA LEU A 429 5.89 -26.50 24.42
C LEU A 429 7.36 -26.37 24.02
N ILE A 430 7.97 -25.18 24.18
CA ILE A 430 9.41 -24.98 23.93
C ILE A 430 10.25 -25.84 24.86
N VAL A 431 9.86 -26.00 26.13
CA VAL A 431 10.54 -26.94 27.04
C VAL A 431 10.42 -28.38 26.53
N LEU A 432 9.25 -28.77 26.05
CA LEU A 432 9.01 -30.10 25.48
C LEU A 432 9.80 -30.35 24.17
N LEU A 433 10.16 -29.33 23.39
CA LEU A 433 11.03 -29.47 22.22
C LEU A 433 12.39 -30.08 22.55
N ALA A 434 12.86 -29.87 23.77
CA ALA A 434 14.14 -30.42 24.28
C ALA A 434 14.02 -31.81 24.89
N THR A 435 12.85 -32.47 24.76
CA THR A 435 12.55 -33.79 25.32
C THR A 435 12.25 -34.85 24.24
N LYS A 436 11.97 -36.08 24.65
CA LYS A 436 11.49 -37.15 23.76
C LYS A 436 10.16 -36.79 23.08
N ARG A 437 9.37 -35.87 23.64
CA ARG A 437 8.08 -35.39 23.10
C ARG A 437 8.19 -34.30 22.03
N ARG A 438 9.39 -34.09 21.47
CA ARG A 438 9.68 -33.05 20.47
C ARG A 438 8.69 -32.99 19.30
N ARG A 439 8.29 -34.16 18.76
CA ARG A 439 7.35 -34.23 17.61
C ARG A 439 5.97 -33.65 17.98
N VAL A 440 5.46 -34.09 19.13
CA VAL A 440 4.17 -33.57 19.64
C VAL A 440 4.23 -32.08 19.89
N ALA A 441 5.28 -31.63 20.60
CA ALA A 441 5.47 -30.21 20.85
C ALA A 441 5.53 -29.37 19.56
N LEU A 442 6.21 -29.88 18.51
CA LEU A 442 6.28 -29.19 17.22
C LEU A 442 4.90 -29.11 16.54
N ILE A 443 4.14 -30.20 16.53
CA ILE A 443 2.78 -30.22 15.96
C ILE A 443 1.88 -29.24 16.69
N CYS A 444 1.91 -29.24 18.04
CA CYS A 444 1.11 -28.30 18.85
C CYS A 444 1.52 -26.85 18.58
N LEU A 445 2.83 -26.54 18.45
CA LEU A 445 3.32 -25.21 18.09
C LEU A 445 2.85 -24.79 16.68
N CYS A 446 2.85 -25.70 15.70
CA CYS A 446 2.36 -25.41 14.36
C CYS A 446 0.85 -25.10 14.35
N LEU A 447 0.05 -25.92 15.05
CA LEU A 447 -1.40 -25.71 15.12
C LEU A 447 -1.74 -24.41 15.86
N MET A 448 -1.06 -24.15 16.99
CA MET A 448 -1.25 -22.89 17.74
C MET A 448 -0.83 -21.67 16.94
N GLN A 449 0.30 -21.73 16.22
CA GLN A 449 0.74 -20.66 15.34
C GLN A 449 -0.27 -20.41 14.21
N ALA A 450 -0.78 -21.46 13.58
CA ALA A 450 -1.80 -21.36 12.55
C ALA A 450 -3.07 -20.67 13.09
N ALA A 451 -3.53 -21.09 14.28
CA ALA A 451 -4.68 -20.45 14.95
C ALA A 451 -4.42 -18.95 15.22
N CYS A 452 -3.26 -18.61 15.79
CA CYS A 452 -2.87 -17.23 16.03
C CYS A 452 -2.89 -16.37 14.74
N LEU A 453 -2.35 -16.91 13.63
CA LEU A 453 -2.28 -16.16 12.36
C LEU A 453 -3.66 -16.01 11.71
N VAL A 454 -4.50 -17.06 11.74
CA VAL A 454 -5.87 -16.99 11.21
C VAL A 454 -6.72 -16.02 12.02
N LEU A 455 -6.67 -16.08 13.35
CA LEU A 455 -7.41 -15.17 14.22
C LEU A 455 -6.95 -13.71 14.01
N ASN A 456 -5.62 -13.49 13.92
CA ASN A 456 -5.11 -12.15 13.64
C ASN A 456 -5.56 -11.64 12.27
N GLY A 457 -5.53 -12.47 11.23
CA GLY A 457 -6.01 -12.12 9.90
C GLY A 457 -7.51 -11.80 9.89
N TYR A 458 -8.31 -12.64 10.58
CA TYR A 458 -9.74 -12.42 10.74
C TYR A 458 -10.03 -11.06 11.39
N PHE A 459 -9.50 -10.79 12.58
CA PHE A 459 -9.73 -9.53 13.27
C PHE A 459 -9.16 -8.31 12.52
N SER A 460 -8.05 -8.47 11.79
CA SER A 460 -7.50 -7.38 11.00
C SER A 460 -8.41 -6.98 9.83
N ILE A 461 -9.05 -7.94 9.16
CA ILE A 461 -9.98 -7.67 8.06
C ILE A 461 -11.33 -7.20 8.60
N ASP A 462 -11.88 -7.89 9.59
CA ASP A 462 -13.19 -7.59 10.17
C ASP A 462 -13.27 -6.17 10.72
N ARG A 463 -12.23 -5.70 11.40
CA ARG A 463 -12.17 -4.33 11.95
C ARG A 463 -11.83 -3.24 10.92
N LEU A 464 -11.53 -3.61 9.69
CA LEU A 464 -11.42 -2.70 8.55
C LEU A 464 -12.73 -2.61 7.74
N GLU A 465 -13.79 -3.30 8.17
CA GLU A 465 -15.11 -3.28 7.51
C GLU A 465 -15.75 -1.89 7.46
N GLU A 466 -15.44 -1.03 8.41
CA GLU A 466 -15.94 0.35 8.44
C GLU A 466 -15.46 1.19 7.24
N VAL A 467 -14.51 0.67 6.47
CA VAL A 467 -13.92 1.37 5.33
C VAL A 467 -14.34 0.73 4.01
N ASN A 468 -15.52 1.11 3.52
CA ASN A 468 -16.04 0.86 2.16
C ASN A 468 -15.63 -0.51 1.57
N GLN A 469 -16.16 -1.60 2.11
CA GLN A 469 -16.11 -2.88 1.42
C GLN A 469 -17.31 -2.97 0.47
N LEU A 470 -17.09 -2.62 -0.79
CA LEU A 470 -18.08 -2.92 -1.82
C LEU A 470 -18.35 -4.43 -1.89
N GLY A 471 -19.64 -4.79 -2.02
CA GLY A 471 -20.02 -6.14 -2.37
C GLY A 471 -19.51 -6.52 -3.76
N ALA A 472 -19.09 -7.75 -3.95
CA ALA A 472 -18.62 -8.23 -5.25
C ALA A 472 -19.71 -8.15 -6.33
N GLN A 473 -20.99 -8.31 -5.96
CA GLN A 473 -22.11 -8.18 -6.88
C GLN A 473 -22.34 -6.71 -7.29
N GLU A 474 -22.24 -5.79 -6.35
CA GLU A 474 -22.36 -4.36 -6.61
C GLU A 474 -21.24 -3.87 -7.52
N GLU A 475 -19.98 -4.29 -7.24
CA GLU A 475 -18.83 -4.00 -8.09
C GLU A 475 -19.02 -4.54 -9.50
N ALA A 476 -19.44 -5.79 -9.65
CA ALA A 476 -19.67 -6.40 -10.96
C ALA A 476 -20.77 -5.67 -11.76
N ALA A 477 -21.85 -5.29 -11.09
CA ALA A 477 -22.94 -4.52 -11.73
C ALA A 477 -22.47 -3.12 -12.17
N TYR A 478 -21.68 -2.43 -11.31
CA TYR A 478 -21.08 -1.14 -11.64
C TYR A 478 -20.17 -1.25 -12.88
N VAL A 479 -19.27 -2.23 -12.88
CA VAL A 479 -18.31 -2.45 -13.98
C VAL A 479 -19.05 -2.77 -15.28
N GLN A 480 -20.00 -3.71 -15.26
CA GLN A 480 -20.75 -4.11 -16.46
C GLN A 480 -21.48 -2.93 -17.09
N LYS A 481 -22.23 -2.18 -16.29
CA LYS A 481 -23.01 -1.00 -16.72
C LYS A 481 -22.11 0.06 -17.37
N ASN A 482 -21.03 0.42 -16.71
CA ASN A 482 -20.19 1.51 -17.17
C ASN A 482 -19.30 1.13 -18.35
N ALA A 483 -18.78 -0.11 -18.37
CA ALA A 483 -18.06 -0.61 -19.53
C ALA A 483 -18.92 -0.63 -20.79
N ALA A 484 -20.20 -1.01 -20.67
CA ALA A 484 -21.13 -1.01 -21.81
C ALA A 484 -21.36 0.40 -22.37
N LEU A 485 -21.57 1.42 -21.51
CA LEU A 485 -21.73 2.81 -21.95
C LEU A 485 -20.47 3.37 -22.60
N VAL A 486 -19.31 3.15 -21.99
CA VAL A 486 -18.02 3.61 -22.52
C VAL A 486 -17.73 2.97 -23.87
N ALA A 487 -17.89 1.65 -24.00
CA ALA A 487 -17.68 0.93 -25.26
C ALA A 487 -18.61 1.47 -26.37
N ARG A 488 -19.88 1.70 -26.05
CA ARG A 488 -20.84 2.23 -27.02
C ARG A 488 -20.49 3.63 -27.52
N ILE A 489 -19.97 4.49 -26.64
CA ILE A 489 -19.49 5.83 -27.04
C ILE A 489 -18.27 5.70 -27.95
N GLN A 490 -17.29 4.87 -27.56
CA GLN A 490 -16.05 4.66 -28.31
C GLN A 490 -16.27 3.99 -29.69
N GLU A 491 -17.30 3.12 -29.82
CA GLU A 491 -17.69 2.51 -31.10
C GLU A 491 -18.30 3.52 -32.06
N GLN A 492 -19.01 4.52 -31.55
CA GLN A 492 -19.71 5.52 -32.39
C GLN A 492 -18.84 6.75 -32.67
N ASP A 493 -17.92 7.07 -31.78
CA ASP A 493 -17.04 8.21 -31.94
C ASP A 493 -15.57 7.77 -31.73
N GLY A 494 -14.88 7.55 -32.81
CA GLY A 494 -13.45 7.25 -32.84
C GLY A 494 -12.53 8.48 -32.73
N GLY A 495 -13.09 9.67 -32.42
CA GLY A 495 -12.34 10.91 -32.28
C GLY A 495 -11.54 11.00 -30.98
N LEU A 496 -10.75 12.07 -30.85
CA LEU A 496 -9.98 12.37 -29.65
C LEU A 496 -10.77 13.37 -28.78
N TYR A 497 -11.37 12.90 -27.70
CA TYR A 497 -12.20 13.67 -26.77
C TYR A 497 -12.00 13.16 -25.33
N ARG A 498 -12.51 13.91 -24.34
CA ARG A 498 -12.63 13.45 -22.96
C ARG A 498 -14.07 13.08 -22.59
N MET A 499 -14.20 12.15 -21.68
CA MET A 499 -15.43 11.80 -20.96
C MET A 499 -15.25 12.02 -19.47
N GLU A 500 -16.36 12.35 -18.78
CA GLU A 500 -16.34 12.46 -17.32
C GLU A 500 -17.64 11.95 -16.70
N ARG A 501 -17.61 11.78 -15.38
CA ARG A 501 -18.78 11.38 -14.60
C ARG A 501 -19.09 12.39 -13.52
N ASN A 502 -20.39 12.70 -13.36
CA ASN A 502 -20.83 13.53 -12.24
C ASN A 502 -20.86 12.81 -10.89
N GLN A 503 -20.94 11.48 -10.90
CA GLN A 503 -20.86 10.62 -9.71
C GLN A 503 -20.02 9.39 -10.05
N ALA A 504 -18.74 9.51 -9.89
CA ALA A 504 -17.80 8.42 -10.03
C ALA A 504 -17.72 7.59 -8.74
N ARG A 505 -17.51 6.29 -8.85
CA ARG A 505 -17.15 5.44 -7.71
C ARG A 505 -15.79 5.82 -7.17
N THR A 506 -14.88 6.09 -8.08
CA THR A 506 -13.53 6.58 -7.80
C THR A 506 -13.14 7.59 -8.87
N GLU A 507 -12.31 8.57 -8.50
CA GLU A 507 -11.73 9.53 -9.45
C GLU A 507 -10.82 8.84 -10.48
N ASN A 508 -10.51 7.56 -10.31
CA ASN A 508 -9.72 6.77 -11.24
C ASN A 508 -10.58 5.97 -12.26
N ASP A 509 -11.88 6.24 -12.37
CA ASP A 509 -12.75 5.63 -13.37
C ASP A 509 -12.19 5.77 -14.81
N PRO A 510 -11.56 6.88 -15.23
CA PRO A 510 -10.89 6.96 -16.52
C PRO A 510 -9.86 5.86 -16.73
N LEU A 511 -9.00 5.62 -15.73
CA LEU A 511 -8.02 4.54 -15.72
C LEU A 511 -8.65 3.15 -15.56
N TYR A 512 -9.82 3.04 -14.93
CA TYR A 512 -10.50 1.75 -14.78
C TYR A 512 -11.10 1.28 -16.11
N PHE A 513 -11.84 2.17 -16.79
CA PHE A 513 -12.59 1.85 -18.00
C PHE A 513 -11.86 2.15 -19.30
N GLY A 514 -10.72 2.84 -19.28
CA GLY A 514 -9.92 3.13 -20.47
C GLY A 514 -10.51 4.25 -21.34
N TYR A 515 -10.95 5.34 -20.74
CA TYR A 515 -11.36 6.54 -21.44
C TYR A 515 -10.54 7.76 -21.00
N HIS A 516 -10.38 8.75 -21.88
CA HIS A 516 -9.67 9.98 -21.55
C HIS A 516 -10.50 10.81 -20.57
N GLY A 517 -9.94 11.20 -19.45
CA GLY A 517 -10.62 11.94 -18.38
C GLY A 517 -9.74 12.95 -17.68
N VAL A 518 -10.36 13.77 -16.82
CA VAL A 518 -9.70 14.80 -16.01
C VAL A 518 -9.53 14.33 -14.57
N SER A 519 -10.52 13.60 -14.05
CA SER A 519 -10.49 13.08 -12.67
C SER A 519 -9.33 12.11 -12.46
N HIS A 520 -8.70 12.21 -11.28
CA HIS A 520 -7.64 11.28 -10.88
C HIS A 520 -7.35 11.35 -9.38
N TYR A 521 -6.96 10.21 -8.81
CA TYR A 521 -6.55 10.09 -7.41
C TYR A 521 -5.29 9.21 -7.29
N SER A 522 -4.15 9.82 -6.96
CA SER A 522 -2.89 9.12 -6.66
C SER A 522 -1.90 10.03 -5.96
N SER A 523 -0.79 9.48 -5.46
CA SER A 523 0.33 10.26 -4.93
C SER A 523 1.26 10.81 -6.02
N ASP A 524 1.00 10.53 -7.30
CA ASP A 524 1.82 10.94 -8.44
C ASP A 524 1.12 12.02 -9.25
N PHE A 525 1.38 13.29 -8.89
CA PHE A 525 0.88 14.47 -9.56
C PHE A 525 1.98 15.48 -9.86
N ASP A 526 1.81 16.23 -10.96
CA ASP A 526 2.51 17.47 -11.21
C ASP A 526 1.83 18.60 -10.42
N ALA A 527 2.55 19.17 -9.46
CA ALA A 527 2.00 20.17 -8.55
C ALA A 527 1.64 21.50 -9.26
N GLU A 528 2.33 21.85 -10.33
CA GLU A 528 2.03 23.06 -11.11
C GLU A 528 0.76 22.88 -11.92
N PHE A 529 0.62 21.72 -12.53
CA PHE A 529 -0.59 21.38 -13.28
C PHE A 529 -1.83 21.30 -12.37
N LEU A 530 -1.70 20.72 -11.17
CA LEU A 530 -2.77 20.72 -10.17
C LEU A 530 -3.19 22.14 -9.78
N ARG A 531 -2.22 23.03 -9.53
CA ARG A 531 -2.51 24.44 -9.22
C ARG A 531 -3.22 25.15 -10.37
N PHE A 532 -2.79 24.89 -11.62
CA PHE A 532 -3.47 25.43 -12.80
C PHE A 532 -4.93 24.98 -12.86
N LEU A 533 -5.22 23.67 -12.72
CA LEU A 533 -6.60 23.16 -12.72
C LEU A 533 -7.45 23.74 -11.59
N GLY A 534 -6.86 23.95 -10.41
CA GLY A 534 -7.53 24.63 -9.30
C GLY A 534 -7.86 26.08 -9.58
N ARG A 535 -6.95 26.81 -10.22
CA ARG A 535 -7.18 28.18 -10.67
C ARG A 535 -8.23 28.28 -11.79
N MET A 536 -8.42 27.19 -12.52
CA MET A 536 -9.50 27.08 -13.52
C MET A 536 -10.83 26.68 -12.89
N GLY A 537 -10.87 26.35 -11.59
CA GLY A 537 -12.09 26.07 -10.84
C GLY A 537 -12.30 24.63 -10.41
N LEU A 538 -11.52 23.67 -10.88
CA LEU A 538 -11.67 22.28 -10.46
C LEU A 538 -11.25 22.07 -9.01
N TYR A 539 -12.06 21.32 -8.26
CA TYR A 539 -11.67 20.91 -6.91
C TYR A 539 -10.44 20.00 -6.95
N HIS A 540 -9.45 20.36 -6.17
CA HIS A 540 -8.23 19.59 -6.04
C HIS A 540 -7.70 19.64 -4.60
N ILE A 541 -7.04 18.56 -4.22
CA ILE A 541 -6.12 18.49 -3.08
C ILE A 541 -4.82 17.87 -3.58
N HIS A 542 -3.79 17.81 -2.75
CA HIS A 542 -2.42 17.40 -3.17
C HIS A 542 -2.32 16.09 -3.96
N TYR A 543 -3.31 15.23 -3.89
CA TYR A 543 -3.31 13.88 -4.48
C TYR A 543 -4.60 13.54 -5.25
N ARG A 544 -5.50 14.53 -5.48
CA ARG A 544 -6.83 14.26 -6.08
C ARG A 544 -7.30 15.44 -6.92
N ILE A 545 -7.86 15.14 -8.11
CA ILE A 545 -8.68 16.02 -8.93
C ILE A 545 -10.06 15.40 -9.09
N GLN A 546 -11.11 16.20 -8.97
CA GLN A 546 -12.48 15.76 -9.07
C GLN A 546 -13.26 16.64 -10.04
N TYR A 547 -13.67 16.06 -11.18
CA TYR A 547 -14.46 16.76 -12.19
C TYR A 547 -15.80 17.25 -11.65
N ALA A 548 -16.52 16.40 -10.90
CA ALA A 548 -17.86 16.69 -10.40
C ALA A 548 -17.93 17.87 -9.41
N SER A 549 -16.79 18.43 -9.02
CA SER A 549 -16.71 19.55 -8.09
C SER A 549 -15.98 20.73 -8.74
N GLY A 550 -16.71 21.82 -8.99
CA GLY A 550 -16.17 23.07 -9.50
C GLY A 550 -16.08 23.17 -11.02
N THR A 551 -16.61 22.21 -11.77
CA THR A 551 -16.68 22.34 -13.23
C THR A 551 -17.75 23.34 -13.66
N THR A 552 -17.55 23.94 -14.83
CA THR A 552 -18.51 24.80 -15.51
C THR A 552 -18.67 24.34 -16.96
N PRO A 553 -19.78 24.63 -17.65
CA PRO A 553 -19.93 24.32 -19.08
C PRO A 553 -18.85 24.93 -19.97
N VAL A 554 -18.29 26.09 -19.56
CA VAL A 554 -17.16 26.72 -20.24
C VAL A 554 -15.90 25.88 -20.07
N LEU A 555 -15.59 25.47 -18.83
CA LEU A 555 -14.43 24.63 -18.55
C LEU A 555 -14.57 23.24 -19.21
N GLU A 556 -15.77 22.65 -19.25
CA GLU A 556 -16.04 21.41 -19.97
C GLU A 556 -15.72 21.57 -21.47
N GLY A 557 -16.13 22.68 -22.07
CA GLY A 557 -15.81 23.00 -23.45
C GLY A 557 -14.30 23.13 -23.66
N LEU A 558 -13.62 23.95 -22.87
CA LEU A 558 -12.18 24.19 -22.95
C LEU A 558 -11.34 22.93 -22.74
N MET A 559 -11.77 22.05 -21.83
CA MET A 559 -11.09 20.78 -21.56
C MET A 559 -11.44 19.68 -22.57
N GLY A 560 -12.31 19.94 -23.55
CA GLY A 560 -12.73 18.96 -24.55
C GLY A 560 -13.55 17.82 -23.98
N ILE A 561 -14.31 18.05 -22.89
CA ILE A 561 -15.20 17.07 -22.28
C ILE A 561 -16.48 16.99 -23.15
N LYS A 562 -16.50 16.00 -24.03
CA LYS A 562 -17.57 15.80 -25.03
C LYS A 562 -18.71 14.94 -24.51
N TYR A 563 -18.39 14.00 -23.63
CA TYR A 563 -19.41 13.08 -23.07
C TYR A 563 -19.39 13.12 -21.56
N ILE A 564 -20.61 13.15 -20.98
CA ILE A 564 -20.83 13.16 -19.54
C ILE A 564 -21.71 11.97 -19.17
N LEU A 565 -21.22 11.10 -18.31
CA LEU A 565 -21.97 9.98 -17.73
C LEU A 565 -22.61 10.44 -16.43
N ARG A 566 -23.94 10.48 -16.38
CA ARG A 566 -24.72 10.95 -15.25
C ARG A 566 -25.56 9.84 -14.64
N SER A 567 -25.36 9.57 -13.36
CA SER A 567 -26.19 8.64 -12.59
C SER A 567 -27.42 9.34 -12.01
N ASP A 568 -28.55 8.61 -11.93
CA ASP A 568 -29.77 9.10 -11.27
C ASP A 568 -29.50 9.35 -9.78
N GLY A 569 -30.10 10.40 -9.22
CA GLY A 569 -29.91 10.75 -7.81
C GLY A 569 -28.60 11.49 -7.48
N ALA A 570 -27.70 11.64 -8.45
CA ALA A 570 -26.57 12.54 -8.30
C ALA A 570 -27.04 13.99 -8.28
N SER A 571 -26.34 14.83 -7.48
CA SER A 571 -26.69 16.20 -7.12
C SER A 571 -27.46 17.00 -8.17
N LEU A 572 -28.28 17.91 -7.67
CA LEU A 572 -29.29 18.76 -8.33
C LEU A 572 -28.81 19.61 -9.53
N GLU A 573 -27.57 19.49 -9.96
CA GLU A 573 -27.04 20.29 -11.05
C GLU A 573 -27.65 19.87 -12.39
N LYS A 574 -28.56 20.68 -12.90
CA LYS A 574 -29.17 20.48 -14.21
C LYS A 574 -28.14 20.78 -15.31
N LEU A 575 -27.87 19.81 -16.16
CA LEU A 575 -27.04 20.04 -17.36
C LEU A 575 -27.65 21.17 -18.22
N PRO A 576 -26.83 21.91 -19.01
CA PRO A 576 -27.34 22.85 -19.98
C PRO A 576 -28.42 22.24 -20.90
N ASP A 577 -29.49 22.97 -21.20
CA ASP A 577 -30.58 22.50 -22.08
C ASP A 577 -30.10 22.19 -23.51
N SER A 578 -28.89 22.72 -23.86
CA SER A 578 -28.20 22.44 -25.13
C SER A 578 -27.53 21.07 -25.18
N TYR A 579 -27.33 20.40 -24.02
CA TYR A 579 -26.70 19.07 -23.99
C TYR A 579 -27.74 18.04 -24.45
N THR A 580 -27.28 17.08 -25.27
CA THR A 580 -28.15 16.08 -25.85
C THR A 580 -28.04 14.76 -25.11
N GLN A 581 -29.15 14.24 -24.62
CA GLN A 581 -29.22 12.90 -24.08
C GLN A 581 -29.04 11.87 -25.20
N LEU A 582 -28.13 10.92 -25.02
CA LEU A 582 -27.83 9.89 -26.00
C LEU A 582 -28.43 8.53 -25.61
N TRP A 583 -27.82 7.88 -24.60
CA TRP A 583 -28.20 6.52 -24.20
C TRP A 583 -28.32 6.43 -22.68
N ARG A 584 -29.09 5.44 -22.25
CA ARG A 584 -29.24 5.10 -20.86
C ARG A 584 -28.93 3.61 -20.65
N GLU A 585 -28.20 3.31 -19.61
CA GLU A 585 -27.93 1.96 -19.13
C GLU A 585 -28.18 1.91 -17.61
N GLY A 586 -29.22 1.19 -17.22
CA GLY A 586 -29.68 1.18 -15.83
C GLY A 586 -30.05 2.58 -15.33
N ASP A 587 -29.37 3.03 -14.29
CA ASP A 587 -29.51 4.34 -13.65
C ASP A 587 -28.55 5.41 -14.22
N THR A 588 -27.73 5.08 -15.20
CA THR A 588 -26.74 5.99 -15.77
C THR A 588 -27.11 6.38 -17.20
N THR A 589 -27.04 7.67 -17.49
CA THR A 589 -27.33 8.26 -18.79
C THR A 589 -26.10 8.93 -19.37
N ALA A 590 -25.82 8.69 -20.64
CA ALA A 590 -24.76 9.39 -21.39
C ALA A 590 -25.35 10.65 -22.05
N TRP A 591 -24.64 11.77 -21.88
CA TRP A 591 -24.96 13.08 -22.44
C TRP A 591 -23.84 13.57 -23.32
N GLN A 592 -24.17 14.28 -24.40
CA GLN A 592 -23.20 14.93 -25.29
C GLN A 592 -23.20 16.44 -25.07
N ASN A 593 -22.02 16.99 -24.84
CA ASN A 593 -21.73 18.42 -24.82
C ASN A 593 -21.42 18.88 -26.26
N PRO A 594 -22.27 19.72 -26.90
CA PRO A 594 -22.04 20.20 -28.27
C PRO A 594 -20.91 21.25 -28.34
N TYR A 595 -20.47 21.81 -27.21
CA TYR A 595 -19.47 22.89 -27.15
C TYR A 595 -18.06 22.37 -26.85
N ALA A 596 -17.85 21.07 -26.77
CA ALA A 596 -16.53 20.51 -26.50
C ALA A 596 -15.56 20.87 -27.62
N LEU A 597 -14.48 21.56 -27.26
CA LEU A 597 -13.40 21.88 -28.19
C LEU A 597 -12.56 20.64 -28.49
N PRO A 598 -11.85 20.59 -29.62
CA PRO A 598 -10.83 19.59 -29.87
C PRO A 598 -9.74 19.68 -28.78
N LEU A 599 -9.10 18.53 -28.44
CA LEU A 599 -8.03 18.50 -27.44
C LEU A 599 -6.76 19.22 -27.88
N ALA A 600 -6.66 19.58 -29.16
CA ALA A 600 -5.59 20.40 -29.72
C ALA A 600 -6.20 21.52 -30.56
N VAL A 601 -5.82 22.74 -30.23
CA VAL A 601 -6.19 23.95 -30.99
C VAL A 601 -4.92 24.70 -31.38
N VAL A 602 -4.99 25.45 -32.49
CA VAL A 602 -3.89 26.32 -32.92
C VAL A 602 -4.27 27.73 -32.50
N ALA A 603 -3.44 28.37 -31.69
CA ALA A 603 -3.60 29.77 -31.27
C ALA A 603 -2.29 30.53 -31.49
N PRO A 604 -2.34 31.88 -31.71
CA PRO A 604 -1.16 32.71 -31.76
C PRO A 604 -0.35 32.62 -30.43
N LEU A 605 0.97 32.49 -30.52
CA LEU A 605 1.83 32.28 -29.35
C LEU A 605 1.86 33.48 -28.39
N ASP A 606 1.66 34.68 -28.94
CA ASP A 606 1.75 35.96 -28.22
C ASP A 606 0.53 36.25 -27.31
N GLU A 607 -0.53 35.43 -27.42
CA GLU A 607 -1.80 35.63 -26.72
C GLU A 607 -2.00 34.67 -25.53
N VAL A 608 -1.08 33.70 -25.32
CA VAL A 608 -1.24 32.66 -24.25
C VAL A 608 -0.47 33.00 -22.97
N ASP A 609 0.31 34.07 -22.96
CA ASP A 609 1.07 34.51 -21.80
C ASP A 609 0.18 35.19 -20.75
N GLY A 610 -0.14 34.46 -19.68
CA GLY A 610 -0.85 35.00 -18.52
C GLY A 610 -2.08 34.21 -18.07
N VAL A 611 -2.50 33.21 -18.83
CA VAL A 611 -3.68 32.39 -18.48
C VAL A 611 -3.44 31.60 -17.18
N GLY A 612 -4.38 31.68 -16.26
CA GLY A 612 -4.37 30.93 -15.01
C GLY A 612 -3.48 31.51 -13.91
N VAL A 613 -3.09 32.78 -14.02
CA VAL A 613 -2.24 33.48 -13.03
C VAL A 613 -3.07 34.01 -11.85
N GLY A 614 -4.36 34.33 -12.05
CA GLY A 614 -5.25 34.89 -11.02
C GLY A 614 -5.77 33.83 -10.04
N GLU A 615 -6.32 34.31 -8.93
CA GLU A 615 -6.98 33.46 -7.92
C GLU A 615 -8.48 33.26 -8.25
N ASP A 616 -9.05 34.10 -9.13
CA ASP A 616 -10.45 34.01 -9.55
C ASP A 616 -10.61 33.14 -10.81
N PRO A 617 -11.21 31.97 -10.68
CA PRO A 617 -11.36 31.03 -11.79
C PRO A 617 -12.38 31.47 -12.85
N PHE A 618 -13.33 32.34 -12.53
CA PHE A 618 -14.23 32.88 -13.53
C PHE A 618 -13.51 33.90 -14.41
N GLU A 619 -12.67 34.72 -13.81
CA GLU A 619 -11.79 35.63 -14.55
C GLU A 619 -10.78 34.85 -15.41
N ASN A 620 -10.17 33.80 -14.86
CA ASN A 620 -9.24 32.93 -15.60
C ASN A 620 -9.93 32.27 -16.79
N GLN A 621 -11.18 31.79 -16.65
CA GLN A 621 -11.95 31.20 -17.75
C GLN A 621 -12.32 32.26 -18.78
N ASN A 622 -12.68 33.46 -18.37
CA ASN A 622 -12.95 34.59 -19.29
C ASN A 622 -11.70 34.93 -20.12
N LEU A 623 -10.54 35.08 -19.46
CA LEU A 623 -9.26 35.35 -20.12
C LEU A 623 -8.89 34.24 -21.12
N LEU A 624 -9.02 32.99 -20.74
CA LEU A 624 -8.71 31.87 -21.64
C LEU A 624 -9.62 31.86 -22.87
N VAL A 625 -10.92 32.17 -22.71
CA VAL A 625 -11.84 32.25 -23.85
C VAL A 625 -11.50 33.45 -24.74
N GLU A 626 -11.13 34.61 -24.14
CA GLU A 626 -10.69 35.80 -24.88
C GLU A 626 -9.43 35.48 -25.71
N ASP A 627 -8.40 34.88 -25.08
CA ASP A 627 -7.15 34.53 -25.74
C ASP A 627 -7.36 33.52 -26.90
N LEU A 628 -8.16 32.49 -26.70
CA LEU A 628 -8.44 31.48 -27.72
C LEU A 628 -9.32 31.99 -28.86
N SER A 629 -10.22 32.91 -28.58
CA SER A 629 -11.18 33.44 -29.60
C SER A 629 -10.69 34.69 -30.31
N GLY A 630 -9.68 35.38 -29.76
CA GLY A 630 -9.22 36.71 -30.22
C GLY A 630 -10.28 37.80 -30.06
N SER A 631 -11.29 37.58 -29.20
CA SER A 631 -12.45 38.46 -29.03
C SER A 631 -12.70 38.70 -27.54
N LYS A 632 -12.94 39.96 -27.15
CA LYS A 632 -13.32 40.33 -25.79
C LYS A 632 -14.72 39.82 -25.44
N VAL A 633 -14.82 38.57 -25.04
CA VAL A 633 -16.07 37.92 -24.63
C VAL A 633 -16.01 37.58 -23.15
N GLN A 634 -16.88 38.19 -22.36
CA GLN A 634 -17.09 37.76 -20.97
C GLN A 634 -18.17 36.66 -20.92
N VAL A 635 -17.76 35.42 -20.62
CA VAL A 635 -18.69 34.30 -20.42
C VAL A 635 -19.22 34.26 -18.99
N PHE A 636 -18.49 34.82 -18.03
CA PHE A 636 -18.94 35.03 -16.66
C PHE A 636 -18.93 36.50 -16.30
N THR A 637 -20.02 36.97 -15.70
CA THR A 637 -20.16 38.33 -15.17
C THR A 637 -20.46 38.25 -13.68
N PRO A 638 -19.85 39.10 -12.84
CA PRO A 638 -20.19 39.18 -11.41
C PRO A 638 -21.68 39.46 -11.22
N VAL A 639 -22.27 38.86 -10.19
CA VAL A 639 -23.62 39.19 -9.74
C VAL A 639 -23.51 40.37 -8.77
N GLU A 640 -24.26 41.45 -9.06
CA GLU A 640 -24.38 42.59 -8.19
C GLU A 640 -25.38 42.30 -7.06
N ASP A 641 -25.24 42.95 -5.92
CA ASP A 641 -26.14 42.88 -4.76
C ASP A 641 -26.26 41.48 -4.14
N VAL A 642 -25.11 40.85 -3.89
CA VAL A 642 -25.03 39.56 -3.18
C VAL A 642 -24.87 39.80 -1.69
N GLU A 643 -25.80 39.30 -0.87
CA GLU A 643 -25.69 39.26 0.58
C GLU A 643 -25.19 37.92 1.05
N CYS A 644 -24.11 37.89 1.81
CA CYS A 644 -23.53 36.70 2.40
C CYS A 644 -23.39 36.86 3.93
N TYR A 645 -23.92 35.92 4.69
CA TYR A 645 -23.69 35.84 6.12
C TYR A 645 -23.56 34.40 6.61
N THR A 646 -22.91 34.17 7.72
CA THR A 646 -22.70 32.85 8.31
C THR A 646 -23.51 32.73 9.60
N GLU A 647 -24.36 31.72 9.68
CA GLU A 647 -25.10 31.36 10.87
C GLU A 647 -24.94 29.86 11.17
N LYS A 648 -24.59 29.51 12.41
CA LYS A 648 -24.41 28.10 12.87
C LYS A 648 -23.51 27.25 11.96
N ASN A 649 -22.37 27.81 11.51
CA ASN A 649 -21.44 27.19 10.57
C ASN A 649 -22.02 26.92 9.16
N MET A 650 -23.14 27.52 8.82
CA MET A 650 -23.69 27.50 7.45
C MET A 650 -23.55 28.90 6.85
N MET A 651 -23.09 28.94 5.59
CA MET A 651 -23.05 30.17 4.81
C MET A 651 -24.38 30.33 4.08
N HIS A 652 -25.00 31.48 4.28
CA HIS A 652 -26.23 31.90 3.61
C HIS A 652 -25.85 32.91 2.53
N VAL A 653 -26.32 32.65 1.31
CA VAL A 653 -26.12 33.54 0.15
C VAL A 653 -27.47 33.90 -0.40
N SER A 654 -27.77 35.18 -0.51
CA SER A 654 -28.97 35.69 -1.17
C SER A 654 -28.61 36.67 -2.29
N PHE A 655 -29.28 36.52 -3.42
CA PHE A 655 -29.14 37.39 -4.60
C PHE A 655 -30.39 37.33 -5.45
N ILE A 656 -30.53 38.27 -6.37
CA ILE A 656 -31.66 38.34 -7.30
C ILE A 656 -31.41 37.41 -8.46
N GLN A 657 -32.19 36.33 -8.55
CA GLN A 657 -32.13 35.40 -9.70
C GLN A 657 -32.91 35.96 -10.89
N ARG A 658 -32.30 35.94 -12.07
CA ARG A 658 -32.94 36.27 -13.33
C ARG A 658 -33.27 35.02 -14.13
N ALA A 659 -34.41 34.97 -14.78
CA ALA A 659 -34.82 33.85 -15.61
C ALA A 659 -33.77 33.55 -16.70
N ASN A 660 -33.52 32.28 -16.97
CA ASN A 660 -32.57 31.80 -17.97
C ASN A 660 -31.08 32.11 -17.69
N GLN A 661 -30.72 32.43 -16.46
CA GLN A 661 -29.30 32.57 -16.03
C GLN A 661 -28.93 31.42 -15.10
N ARG A 662 -27.67 31.00 -15.17
CA ARG A 662 -27.05 30.08 -14.21
C ARG A 662 -26.11 30.86 -13.32
N TYR A 663 -26.07 30.47 -12.06
CA TYR A 663 -25.27 31.12 -11.04
C TYR A 663 -24.26 30.12 -10.50
N TYR A 664 -23.05 30.56 -10.31
CA TYR A 664 -21.93 29.78 -9.75
C TYR A 664 -21.37 30.54 -8.56
N LEU A 665 -21.12 29.84 -7.47
CA LEU A 665 -20.59 30.39 -6.25
C LEU A 665 -19.25 29.73 -5.92
N LYS A 666 -18.23 30.53 -5.64
CA LYS A 666 -16.98 30.07 -5.03
C LYS A 666 -17.01 30.40 -3.54
N ALA A 667 -16.95 29.39 -2.68
CA ALA A 667 -16.78 29.55 -1.23
C ALA A 667 -15.51 28.82 -0.80
N SER A 668 -14.60 29.51 -0.09
CA SER A 668 -13.36 29.03 0.53
C SER A 668 -12.99 27.55 0.25
N GLY A 669 -12.54 27.25 -0.97
CA GLY A 669 -12.05 25.91 -1.37
C GLY A 669 -13.09 24.94 -1.90
N SER A 670 -14.36 25.31 -1.97
CA SER A 670 -15.44 24.49 -2.53
C SER A 670 -16.28 25.31 -3.50
N TRP A 671 -16.81 24.65 -4.53
CA TRP A 671 -17.68 25.23 -5.54
C TRP A 671 -19.10 24.72 -5.39
N PHE A 672 -20.07 25.58 -5.58
CA PHE A 672 -21.47 25.22 -5.63
C PHE A 672 -22.09 25.86 -6.88
N SER A 673 -22.84 25.09 -7.68
CA SER A 673 -23.78 25.65 -8.64
C SER A 673 -25.10 25.83 -7.91
N LEU A 674 -25.71 27.01 -8.06
CA LEU A 674 -26.97 27.39 -7.44
C LEU A 674 -28.14 27.26 -8.41
#